data_82e14aa8acc44a6e13855580e2335ebc
#
_entry.id   82e14aa8acc44a6e13855580e2335ebc
#
_cell.length_a   1.000
_cell.length_b   1.000
_cell.length_c   1.000
_cell.angle_alpha   90.00
_cell.angle_beta   90.00
_cell.angle_gamma   90.00
#
_symmetry.space_group_name_H-M   'P 1'
#
loop_
_entity.id
_entity.type
_entity.pdbx_description
1 polymer ?
#
loop_
_entity_poly.entity_id
_entity_poly.type
_entity_poly.pdbx_seq_one_letter_code
_entity_poly.pdbx_strand_id
1 'polypeptide(L)'
;MYFFFDYKDAENRLYYSRSTYVQQTHNAFQGGTTVNNITLGVHLIVKDEADLLSHCLASVAGVDEIVMIDTGSTDESIAIAEAHGARVFQRDWTDDFAAARNEGLVHASTNWILVLDADECLRNPLTELRSLLQNTQAQAFTVNIDNWVGVLPEDKVKHSAVRLFRNGQGYRYSGRIHEGIDTSILSKHNLSAIEHSQLEIIHFGYLPEIMARKDKINRNRHLLQLALSEYPADPFHSYNLSVNYCQDGQLQEAETLLRQTLQHVELEASYRPTMIRDLCKIYHAQGKTIAIDPLLMVELERYDDYPDLHFLLGQSLERQGLLERALLAYQRAESIPEHEGLSEKYVCEQGMSTFRPLYHMGLISQRLGLQEDAARFFHRALQHHALYTPALQGIAAAFQHLAVPDEEIATLLIQLVPPTTPASRSAIIDSLYQINAYETISTLSRDVFPLELDTAKGIISSLIITGKLEEACTAIRQMISLASQGNHSSEYQKQWYTLWAICQWEQFGEFKNDLLIHTSGELRSGLEYIARCQRQQEACPIEIEVDHLYASLLSDLIGQSVKLHQLTLSHTLVDLFPAYRSEFATALYKEGNWQAAGEEFIVLVRDKTADASVLFYIGEMIFDKGHYSEASEWFQQALEQEPEHESARIGLSLCYLQQAKLSMEDALQSLNDPPVHGPLQEDIRAIRKSIFLLNRTPWHTKWSFLQSEGRSSL
;
A
#
# COMPACT_ATOMS: atom_id res chain seq x y z
N MET A 1 2.38 7.44 -5.00
CA MET A 1 1.20 8.01 -4.37
C MET A 1 0.82 7.07 -3.25
N TYR A 2 0.83 7.54 -2.04
CA TYR A 2 0.47 6.72 -0.89
C TYR A 2 -1.02 6.46 -0.97
N PHE A 3 -1.40 5.20 -1.11
CA PHE A 3 -2.78 4.79 -0.95
C PHE A 3 -3.20 5.06 0.49
N PHE A 4 -4.39 5.60 0.69
CA PHE A 4 -5.05 5.67 1.98
C PHE A 4 -5.24 4.24 2.48
N PHE A 5 -4.36 3.79 3.37
CA PHE A 5 -4.60 2.58 4.15
C PHE A 5 -5.24 2.97 5.47
N ASP A 6 -6.20 2.18 5.89
CA ASP A 6 -6.90 2.32 7.16
C ASP A 6 -5.87 2.25 8.31
N TYR A 7 -5.75 3.34 9.03
CA TYR A 7 -4.67 3.69 9.96
C TYR A 7 -4.56 2.77 11.19
N LYS A 8 -5.52 1.88 11.41
CA LYS A 8 -5.69 1.18 12.68
C LYS A 8 -4.91 -0.13 12.83
N ASP A 9 -4.51 -0.78 11.73
CA ASP A 9 -3.76 -2.06 11.78
C ASP A 9 -2.23 -1.88 11.74
N ALA A 10 -1.73 -0.68 11.45
CA ALA A 10 -0.30 -0.42 11.24
C ALA A 10 0.50 -0.34 12.55
N GLU A 11 -0.07 0.14 13.65
CA GLU A 11 0.64 0.31 14.93
C GLU A 11 1.20 -1.02 15.48
N ASN A 12 0.45 -2.12 15.35
CA ASN A 12 0.85 -3.41 15.91
C ASN A 12 1.96 -4.11 15.10
N ARG A 13 1.98 -3.94 13.77
CA ARG A 13 3.02 -4.55 12.89
C ARG A 13 4.38 -3.85 13.03
N LEU A 14 4.40 -2.54 13.27
CA LEU A 14 5.62 -1.76 13.48
C LEU A 14 6.35 -2.14 14.77
N TYR A 15 5.64 -2.50 15.83
CA TYR A 15 6.26 -2.88 17.09
C TYR A 15 7.04 -4.20 16.97
N TYR A 16 6.52 -5.17 16.21
CA TYR A 16 7.18 -6.46 15.97
C TYR A 16 8.38 -6.37 15.01
N SER A 17 8.28 -5.58 13.94
CA SER A 17 9.40 -5.38 13.02
C SER A 17 10.56 -4.62 13.70
N ARG A 18 10.27 -3.69 14.60
CA ARG A 18 11.26 -2.95 15.40
C ARG A 18 12.00 -3.88 16.39
N SER A 19 11.30 -4.78 17.07
CA SER A 19 11.91 -5.66 18.08
C SER A 19 12.78 -6.76 17.46
N THR A 20 12.43 -7.28 16.31
CA THR A 20 13.18 -8.37 15.64
C THR A 20 14.49 -7.89 15.03
N TYR A 21 14.56 -6.64 14.57
CA TYR A 21 15.77 -6.05 14.01
C TYR A 21 16.83 -5.75 15.07
N VAL A 22 16.43 -5.36 16.28
CA VAL A 22 17.35 -5.01 17.38
C VAL A 22 17.97 -6.26 18.00
N GLN A 23 17.32 -7.42 17.99
CA GLN A 23 17.85 -8.65 18.58
C GLN A 23 18.96 -9.33 17.77
N GLN A 24 19.10 -9.05 16.47
CA GLN A 24 20.15 -9.66 15.64
C GLN A 24 21.52 -8.97 15.73
N THR A 25 21.62 -7.79 16.32
CA THR A 25 22.88 -7.02 16.39
C THR A 25 23.70 -7.22 17.67
N HIS A 26 23.23 -8.01 18.65
CA HIS A 26 23.85 -8.07 19.98
C HIS A 26 24.88 -9.19 20.20
N ASN A 27 25.25 -9.99 19.20
CA ASN A 27 26.25 -11.05 19.37
C ASN A 27 27.41 -10.89 18.38
N ALA A 28 28.45 -10.14 18.71
CA ALA A 28 29.82 -10.42 18.21
C ALA A 28 30.93 -9.62 18.89
N PHE A 29 31.79 -10.33 19.55
CA PHE A 29 33.26 -10.24 19.63
C PHE A 29 33.95 -9.18 20.50
N GLN A 30 34.54 -9.69 21.58
CA GLN A 30 35.80 -9.20 22.15
C GLN A 30 36.98 -9.85 21.42
N GLY A 31 37.88 -9.07 20.82
CA GLY A 31 39.12 -9.53 20.25
C GLY A 31 39.98 -8.37 19.77
N GLY A 32 40.98 -7.98 20.58
CA GLY A 32 41.88 -6.87 20.27
C GLY A 32 43.01 -7.26 19.33
N THR A 33 43.29 -6.36 18.36
CA THR A 33 44.63 -6.20 17.73
C THR A 33 44.81 -4.70 17.43
N THR A 34 45.96 -4.16 17.86
CA THR A 34 46.39 -2.78 17.65
C THR A 34 46.59 -2.49 16.15
N VAL A 35 45.76 -1.66 15.59
CA VAL A 35 45.86 -1.11 14.24
C VAL A 35 45.81 0.41 14.37
N ASN A 36 46.53 1.15 13.52
CA ASN A 36 46.59 2.59 13.43
C ASN A 36 45.19 3.19 13.69
N ASN A 37 45.07 3.99 14.73
CA ASN A 37 43.79 4.44 15.29
C ASN A 37 43.13 5.46 14.39
N ILE A 38 42.47 5.00 13.31
CA ILE A 38 41.55 5.86 12.55
C ILE A 38 40.32 6.07 13.42
N THR A 39 40.08 7.32 13.80
CA THR A 39 38.94 7.70 14.63
C THR A 39 37.73 8.06 13.78
N LEU A 40 36.54 7.64 14.23
CA LEU A 40 35.25 7.84 13.58
C LEU A 40 34.29 8.57 14.49
N GLY A 41 33.77 9.72 14.03
CA GLY A 41 32.69 10.44 14.69
C GLY A 41 31.35 10.26 13.99
N VAL A 42 30.26 10.33 14.75
CA VAL A 42 28.90 10.39 14.23
C VAL A 42 28.33 11.77 14.53
N HIS A 43 27.75 12.41 13.52
CA HIS A 43 27.15 13.74 13.63
C HIS A 43 25.66 13.69 13.35
N LEU A 44 24.86 14.34 14.22
CA LEU A 44 23.40 14.43 14.11
C LEU A 44 22.93 15.88 14.28
N ILE A 45 21.81 16.21 13.63
CA ILE A 45 20.97 17.36 13.95
C ILE A 45 19.66 16.82 14.51
N VAL A 46 19.23 17.34 15.64
CA VAL A 46 18.07 16.80 16.36
C VAL A 46 17.10 17.90 16.75
N LYS A 47 15.79 17.60 16.65
CA LYS A 47 14.72 18.35 17.28
C LYS A 47 13.53 17.43 17.53
N ASP A 48 13.19 17.22 18.82
CA ASP A 48 12.04 16.42 19.28
C ASP A 48 12.00 15.01 18.66
N GLU A 49 13.08 14.21 18.88
CA GLU A 49 13.30 12.88 18.28
C GLU A 49 13.41 11.75 19.31
N ALA A 50 12.93 11.95 20.54
CA ALA A 50 13.11 11.01 21.64
C ALA A 50 12.70 9.55 21.29
N ASP A 51 11.69 9.37 20.44
CA ASP A 51 11.16 8.03 20.06
C ASP A 51 12.14 7.20 19.21
N LEU A 52 12.94 7.82 18.35
CA LEU A 52 13.80 7.13 17.39
C LEU A 52 15.29 7.27 17.70
N LEU A 53 15.68 8.34 18.39
CA LEU A 53 17.08 8.69 18.64
C LEU A 53 17.85 7.58 19.37
N SER A 54 17.23 6.90 20.34
CA SER A 54 17.87 5.79 21.05
C SER A 54 18.25 4.63 20.11
N HIS A 55 17.42 4.32 19.11
CA HIS A 55 17.71 3.28 18.12
C HIS A 55 18.83 3.71 17.17
N CYS A 56 18.79 4.98 16.72
CA CYS A 56 19.86 5.57 15.91
C CYS A 56 21.21 5.44 16.61
N LEU A 57 21.32 5.93 17.84
CA LEU A 57 22.56 5.93 18.62
C LEU A 57 23.03 4.52 18.99
N ALA A 58 22.12 3.57 19.25
CA ALA A 58 22.44 2.18 19.49
C ALA A 58 23.07 1.51 18.25
N SER A 59 22.65 1.87 17.03
CA SER A 59 23.19 1.35 15.79
C SER A 59 24.66 1.70 15.55
N VAL A 60 25.16 2.76 16.20
CA VAL A 60 26.53 3.27 16.11
C VAL A 60 27.29 3.16 17.44
N ALA A 61 26.83 2.33 18.36
CA ALA A 61 27.49 2.14 19.65
C ALA A 61 28.95 1.66 19.47
N GLY A 62 29.90 2.39 20.06
CA GLY A 62 31.33 2.11 19.96
C GLY A 62 32.09 2.97 18.94
N VAL A 63 31.50 4.03 18.40
CA VAL A 63 32.21 5.11 17.70
C VAL A 63 33.05 5.91 18.69
N ASP A 64 34.04 6.65 18.16
CA ASP A 64 34.99 7.38 19.02
C ASP A 64 34.42 8.72 19.54
N GLU A 65 33.45 9.28 18.80
CA GLU A 65 32.80 10.56 19.13
C GLU A 65 31.37 10.57 18.60
N ILE A 66 30.44 11.17 19.37
CA ILE A 66 29.11 11.54 18.90
C ILE A 66 28.93 13.02 19.12
N VAL A 67 28.66 13.79 18.07
CA VAL A 67 28.35 15.23 18.12
C VAL A 67 26.88 15.41 17.71
N MET A 68 26.09 15.98 18.60
CA MET A 68 24.69 16.29 18.35
C MET A 68 24.47 17.82 18.41
N ILE A 69 23.89 18.37 17.36
CA ILE A 69 23.39 19.73 17.34
C ILE A 69 21.89 19.68 17.61
N ASP A 70 21.51 20.15 18.79
CA ASP A 70 20.11 20.30 19.17
C ASP A 70 19.58 21.66 18.69
N THR A 71 18.47 21.63 17.94
CA THR A 71 17.87 22.85 17.36
C THR A 71 16.61 23.30 18.10
N GLY A 72 16.51 22.97 19.39
CA GLY A 72 15.46 23.40 20.29
C GLY A 72 14.48 22.29 20.62
N SER A 73 14.99 21.13 21.04
CA SER A 73 14.15 20.03 21.55
C SER A 73 13.49 20.39 22.88
N THR A 74 12.25 19.96 23.03
CA THR A 74 11.42 20.13 24.23
C THR A 74 11.10 18.79 24.91
N ASP A 75 11.45 17.69 24.29
CA ASP A 75 11.30 16.32 24.75
C ASP A 75 12.59 15.77 25.41
N GLU A 76 12.68 14.46 25.61
CA GLU A 76 13.82 13.79 26.22
C GLU A 76 15.03 13.60 25.29
N SER A 77 15.04 14.16 24.08
CA SER A 77 16.08 13.93 23.06
C SER A 77 17.48 14.24 23.59
N ILE A 78 17.67 15.36 24.32
CA ILE A 78 18.96 15.73 24.89
C ILE A 78 19.42 14.69 25.93
N ALA A 79 18.55 14.32 26.86
CA ALA A 79 18.87 13.36 27.91
C ALA A 79 19.23 11.97 27.33
N ILE A 80 18.53 11.54 26.28
CA ILE A 80 18.84 10.28 25.56
C ILE A 80 20.21 10.37 24.90
N ALA A 81 20.54 11.47 24.22
CA ALA A 81 21.83 11.64 23.58
C ALA A 81 22.98 11.61 24.58
N GLU A 82 22.87 12.32 25.68
CA GLU A 82 23.88 12.38 26.77
C GLU A 82 24.06 10.99 27.40
N ALA A 83 22.97 10.22 27.61
CA ALA A 83 23.03 8.85 28.12
C ALA A 83 23.81 7.91 27.18
N HIS A 84 23.83 8.18 25.86
CA HIS A 84 24.64 7.46 24.87
C HIS A 84 26.04 8.05 24.68
N GLY A 85 26.45 9.03 25.50
CA GLY A 85 27.79 9.65 25.48
C GLY A 85 27.96 10.70 24.39
N ALA A 86 26.89 11.26 23.84
CA ALA A 86 26.97 12.35 22.88
C ALA A 86 27.38 13.68 23.53
N ARG A 87 28.17 14.44 22.79
CA ARG A 87 28.44 15.85 23.09
C ARG A 87 27.33 16.67 22.42
N VAL A 88 26.45 17.25 23.24
CA VAL A 88 25.31 18.02 22.77
C VAL A 88 25.63 19.51 22.75
N PHE A 89 25.35 20.15 21.63
CA PHE A 89 25.47 21.59 21.44
C PHE A 89 24.12 22.16 21.00
N GLN A 90 23.65 23.17 21.73
CA GLN A 90 22.38 23.82 21.42
C GLN A 90 22.59 24.98 20.45
N ARG A 91 21.69 25.05 19.45
CA ARG A 91 21.68 26.12 18.47
C ARG A 91 20.24 26.51 18.13
N ASP A 92 19.99 27.82 18.06
CA ASP A 92 18.71 28.32 17.58
C ASP A 92 18.49 27.89 16.11
N TRP A 93 17.28 27.43 15.81
CA TRP A 93 16.89 27.08 14.44
C TRP A 93 16.77 28.35 13.59
N THR A 94 17.45 28.37 12.45
CA THR A 94 17.51 29.49 11.50
C THR A 94 16.97 29.17 10.12
N ASP A 95 16.09 28.17 10.01
CA ASP A 95 15.52 27.67 8.74
C ASP A 95 16.62 27.27 7.73
N ASP A 96 17.69 26.63 8.23
CA ASP A 96 18.85 26.25 7.43
C ASP A 96 19.53 25.00 8.02
N PHE A 97 19.32 23.85 7.37
CA PHE A 97 19.93 22.60 7.76
C PHE A 97 21.45 22.59 7.55
N ALA A 98 21.96 23.19 6.45
CA ALA A 98 23.39 23.27 6.21
C ALA A 98 24.11 24.07 7.31
N ALA A 99 23.49 25.14 7.78
CA ALA A 99 24.03 25.93 8.88
C ALA A 99 24.16 25.11 10.19
N ALA A 100 23.17 24.29 10.51
CA ALA A 100 23.19 23.39 11.66
C ALA A 100 24.25 22.28 11.51
N ARG A 101 24.36 21.63 10.31
CA ARG A 101 25.41 20.63 10.06
C ARG A 101 26.81 21.23 10.12
N ASN A 102 27.00 22.41 9.57
CA ASN A 102 28.29 23.11 9.60
C ASN A 102 28.72 23.47 11.02
N GLU A 103 27.80 23.74 11.94
CA GLU A 103 28.08 23.89 13.35
C GLU A 103 28.67 22.61 13.95
N GLY A 104 28.06 21.44 13.64
CA GLY A 104 28.58 20.14 14.06
C GLY A 104 30.02 19.90 13.60
N LEU A 105 30.38 20.31 12.38
CA LEU A 105 31.74 20.18 11.85
C LEU A 105 32.79 20.96 12.62
N VAL A 106 32.39 22.08 13.27
CA VAL A 106 33.31 22.88 14.09
C VAL A 106 33.74 22.13 15.36
N HIS A 107 32.86 21.25 15.87
CA HIS A 107 33.07 20.49 17.09
C HIS A 107 33.69 19.11 16.85
N ALA A 108 33.87 18.69 15.60
CA ALA A 108 34.41 17.39 15.22
C ALA A 108 35.91 17.27 15.56
N SER A 109 36.30 16.17 16.21
CA SER A 109 37.71 15.89 16.54
C SER A 109 38.27 14.63 15.87
N THR A 110 37.42 13.82 15.28
CA THR A 110 37.78 12.53 14.65
C THR A 110 38.31 12.68 13.21
N ASN A 111 38.94 11.62 12.68
CA ASN A 111 39.51 11.63 11.32
C ASN A 111 38.41 11.53 10.25
N TRP A 112 37.33 10.81 10.54
CA TRP A 112 36.19 10.60 9.66
C TRP A 112 34.91 10.94 10.37
N ILE A 113 33.94 11.43 9.61
CA ILE A 113 32.61 11.76 10.09
C ILE A 113 31.59 10.95 9.28
N LEU A 114 30.74 10.19 10.00
CA LEU A 114 29.49 9.62 9.48
C LEU A 114 28.35 10.54 9.91
N VAL A 115 27.51 10.97 8.97
CA VAL A 115 26.34 11.78 9.25
C VAL A 115 25.10 10.91 9.20
N LEU A 116 24.29 10.99 10.27
CA LEU A 116 22.99 10.33 10.38
C LEU A 116 21.93 11.35 10.79
N ASP A 117 20.68 11.08 10.38
CA ASP A 117 19.51 11.72 10.95
C ASP A 117 19.00 10.89 12.14
N ALA A 118 18.27 11.50 13.07
CA ALA A 118 17.82 10.81 14.28
C ALA A 118 16.83 9.65 14.01
N ASP A 119 16.20 9.65 12.83
CA ASP A 119 15.31 8.60 12.33
C ASP A 119 16.02 7.64 11.35
N GLU A 120 17.36 7.62 11.36
CA GLU A 120 18.22 6.70 10.59
C GLU A 120 18.99 5.72 11.49
N CYS A 121 19.25 4.51 10.98
CA CYS A 121 20.06 3.50 11.65
C CYS A 121 21.10 2.92 10.68
N LEU A 122 22.37 2.84 11.11
CA LEU A 122 23.39 2.10 10.37
C LEU A 122 23.12 0.59 10.47
N ARG A 123 23.06 -0.10 9.33
CA ARG A 123 22.80 -1.54 9.28
C ARG A 123 24.05 -2.38 9.48
N ASN A 124 25.17 -1.90 8.94
CA ASN A 124 26.43 -2.65 8.97
C ASN A 124 27.10 -2.57 10.34
N PRO A 125 27.82 -3.63 10.76
CA PRO A 125 28.65 -3.57 11.95
C PRO A 125 29.76 -2.52 11.80
N LEU A 126 30.10 -1.82 12.88
CA LEU A 126 31.17 -0.81 12.89
C LEU A 126 32.53 -1.37 12.48
N THR A 127 32.76 -2.68 12.62
CA THR A 127 33.98 -3.37 12.16
C THR A 127 34.15 -3.30 10.65
N GLU A 128 33.07 -3.42 9.88
CA GLU A 128 33.09 -3.26 8.41
C GLU A 128 33.41 -1.80 8.04
N LEU A 129 32.75 -0.85 8.69
CA LEU A 129 33.00 0.56 8.46
C LEU A 129 34.44 0.94 8.79
N ARG A 130 34.98 0.51 9.92
CA ARG A 130 36.38 0.73 10.27
C ARG A 130 37.35 0.05 9.30
N SER A 131 37.02 -1.13 8.77
CA SER A 131 37.81 -1.81 7.75
C SER A 131 37.83 -1.04 6.43
N LEU A 132 36.70 -0.47 6.00
CA LEU A 132 36.61 0.39 4.82
C LEU A 132 37.54 1.61 4.93
N LEU A 133 37.63 2.20 6.11
CA LEU A 133 38.47 3.40 6.33
C LEU A 133 39.98 3.12 6.39
N GLN A 134 40.37 1.83 6.54
CA GLN A 134 41.77 1.48 6.58
C GLN A 134 42.40 1.56 5.18
N ASN A 135 43.48 2.31 5.06
CA ASN A 135 44.29 2.42 3.81
C ASN A 135 43.56 3.01 2.59
N THR A 136 42.38 3.63 2.77
CA THR A 136 41.69 4.29 1.67
C THR A 136 42.32 5.64 1.30
N GLN A 137 42.30 5.97 0.01
CA GLN A 137 42.65 7.31 -0.51
C GLN A 137 41.42 8.18 -0.73
N ALA A 138 40.21 7.61 -0.61
CA ALA A 138 38.97 8.34 -0.77
C ALA A 138 38.88 9.55 0.17
N GLN A 139 38.21 10.58 -0.26
CA GLN A 139 37.86 11.74 0.57
C GLN A 139 36.48 11.60 1.18
N ALA A 140 35.61 10.85 0.51
CA ALA A 140 34.27 10.55 0.99
C ALA A 140 33.76 9.23 0.39
N PHE A 141 32.68 8.72 1.00
CA PHE A 141 31.94 7.57 0.50
C PHE A 141 30.47 7.90 0.39
N THR A 142 29.86 7.45 -0.73
CA THR A 142 28.41 7.32 -0.78
C THR A 142 27.97 6.08 -0.02
N VAL A 143 26.82 6.18 0.64
CA VAL A 143 26.21 5.12 1.43
C VAL A 143 24.81 4.86 0.88
N ASN A 144 24.41 3.61 0.79
CA ASN A 144 23.06 3.23 0.35
C ASN A 144 22.05 3.56 1.46
N ILE A 145 20.94 4.18 1.10
CA ILE A 145 19.87 4.56 2.02
C ILE A 145 18.58 3.86 1.60
N ASP A 146 18.07 2.99 2.48
CA ASP A 146 16.78 2.33 2.35
C ASP A 146 15.71 3.16 3.04
N ASN A 147 14.95 3.96 2.28
CA ASN A 147 13.84 4.74 2.82
C ASN A 147 12.59 3.88 2.91
N TRP A 148 12.08 3.68 4.11
CA TRP A 148 10.81 3.00 4.33
C TRP A 148 9.67 3.99 4.09
N VAL A 149 8.83 3.71 3.08
CA VAL A 149 7.74 4.58 2.65
C VAL A 149 6.36 4.01 2.98
N GLY A 150 6.32 2.80 3.52
CA GLY A 150 5.14 2.08 3.97
C GLY A 150 5.49 1.03 5.00
N VAL A 151 4.50 0.22 5.37
CA VAL A 151 4.62 -0.78 6.46
C VAL A 151 5.04 -2.17 5.96
N LEU A 152 4.95 -2.41 4.65
CA LEU A 152 5.34 -3.70 4.06
C LEU A 152 6.87 -3.75 3.83
N PRO A 153 7.49 -4.92 3.92
CA PRO A 153 8.94 -5.08 3.67
C PRO A 153 9.40 -4.60 2.29
N GLU A 154 8.51 -4.62 1.31
CA GLU A 154 8.71 -4.16 -0.07
C GLU A 154 8.48 -2.65 -0.28
N ASP A 155 7.97 -1.93 0.71
CA ASP A 155 7.69 -0.49 0.62
C ASP A 155 8.96 0.31 0.90
N LYS A 156 9.94 0.18 0.02
CA LYS A 156 11.23 0.85 0.13
C LYS A 156 11.62 1.55 -1.16
N VAL A 157 12.28 2.69 -0.98
CA VAL A 157 12.93 3.44 -2.05
C VAL A 157 14.42 3.55 -1.73
N LYS A 158 15.26 3.09 -2.64
CA LYS A 158 16.71 3.10 -2.49
C LYS A 158 17.33 4.26 -3.24
N HIS A 159 18.29 4.92 -2.60
CA HIS A 159 19.19 5.88 -3.23
C HIS A 159 20.52 5.89 -2.50
N SER A 160 21.53 6.52 -3.10
CA SER A 160 22.85 6.70 -2.49
C SER A 160 23.13 8.17 -2.25
N ALA A 161 23.78 8.49 -1.12
CA ALA A 161 24.20 9.86 -0.79
C ALA A 161 25.55 9.87 -0.07
N VAL A 162 26.29 10.96 -0.17
CA VAL A 162 27.53 11.15 0.59
C VAL A 162 27.19 11.32 2.06
N ARG A 163 27.50 10.32 2.89
CA ARG A 163 27.24 10.31 4.34
C ARG A 163 28.52 10.12 5.18
N LEU A 164 29.61 9.65 4.58
CA LEU A 164 30.86 9.37 5.26
C LEU A 164 32.00 10.12 4.56
N PHE A 165 32.76 10.99 5.28
CA PHE A 165 33.80 11.82 4.69
C PHE A 165 34.93 12.15 5.67
N ARG A 166 36.12 12.52 5.13
CA ARG A 166 37.27 12.95 5.92
C ARG A 166 37.01 14.29 6.60
N ASN A 167 37.32 14.34 7.88
CA ASN A 167 37.30 15.57 8.66
C ASN A 167 38.56 16.43 8.42
N GLY A 168 38.50 17.70 8.78
CA GLY A 168 39.65 18.62 8.75
C GLY A 168 40.06 19.13 7.37
N GLN A 169 39.33 18.77 6.31
CA GLN A 169 39.60 19.18 4.94
C GLN A 169 38.94 20.51 4.55
N GLY A 170 38.20 21.12 5.49
CA GLY A 170 37.49 22.38 5.28
C GLY A 170 36.27 22.22 4.34
N TYR A 171 35.66 21.04 4.31
CA TYR A 171 34.39 20.82 3.61
C TYR A 171 33.25 21.52 4.34
N ARG A 172 32.22 21.93 3.59
CA ARG A 172 31.04 22.62 4.13
C ARG A 172 29.78 22.13 3.42
N TYR A 173 28.72 21.97 4.20
CA TYR A 173 27.38 21.77 3.67
C TYR A 173 26.84 23.07 3.06
N SER A 174 26.04 22.93 2.02
CA SER A 174 25.30 24.01 1.36
C SER A 174 23.86 23.57 1.05
N GLY A 175 22.94 24.51 1.05
CA GLY A 175 21.50 24.31 0.84
C GLY A 175 20.69 24.37 2.14
N ARG A 176 19.63 25.21 2.20
CA ARG A 176 18.75 25.32 3.36
C ARG A 176 18.03 24.03 3.70
N ILE A 177 17.66 23.29 2.66
CA ILE A 177 17.02 21.96 2.71
C ILE A 177 17.63 21.12 1.59
N HIS A 178 17.66 19.80 1.76
CA HIS A 178 18.39 18.87 0.89
C HIS A 178 19.87 19.25 0.78
N GLU A 179 20.43 19.58 1.90
CA GLU A 179 21.82 20.04 2.02
C GLU A 179 22.83 18.97 1.62
N GLY A 180 23.77 19.35 0.77
CA GLY A 180 24.85 18.49 0.28
C GLY A 180 26.23 18.96 0.72
N ILE A 181 27.17 18.02 0.83
CA ILE A 181 28.59 18.28 1.10
C ILE A 181 29.46 17.93 -0.12
N ASP A 182 28.92 17.17 -1.06
CA ASP A 182 29.56 16.68 -2.29
C ASP A 182 30.13 17.79 -3.15
N THR A 183 29.38 18.88 -3.39
CA THR A 183 29.85 20.07 -4.10
C THR A 183 31.09 20.67 -3.47
N SER A 184 31.15 20.73 -2.13
CA SER A 184 32.33 21.23 -1.42
C SER A 184 33.52 20.29 -1.55
N ILE A 185 33.33 18.99 -1.58
CA ILE A 185 34.38 17.98 -1.81
C ILE A 185 34.88 18.10 -3.25
N LEU A 186 33.96 18.11 -4.24
CA LEU A 186 34.29 18.18 -5.68
C LEU A 186 34.92 19.51 -6.09
N SER A 187 34.70 20.58 -5.33
CA SER A 187 35.41 21.85 -5.55
C SER A 187 36.91 21.77 -5.29
N LYS A 188 37.36 20.77 -4.52
CA LYS A 188 38.76 20.55 -4.13
C LYS A 188 39.39 19.31 -4.75
N HIS A 189 38.56 18.36 -5.18
CA HIS A 189 38.97 17.06 -5.68
C HIS A 189 38.19 16.71 -6.95
N ASN A 190 38.67 15.72 -7.71
CA ASN A 190 37.95 15.16 -8.84
C ASN A 190 36.88 14.14 -8.35
N LEU A 191 36.02 13.70 -9.26
CA LEU A 191 34.92 12.78 -8.96
C LEU A 191 35.39 11.46 -8.32
N SER A 192 36.59 10.97 -8.67
CA SER A 192 37.16 9.73 -8.11
C SER A 192 37.54 9.85 -6.63
N ALA A 193 37.46 11.01 -6.02
CA ALA A 193 37.65 11.21 -4.60
C ALA A 193 36.46 10.77 -3.73
N ILE A 194 35.30 10.61 -4.36
CA ILE A 194 34.10 10.07 -3.74
C ILE A 194 33.95 8.64 -4.26
N GLU A 195 34.09 7.67 -3.38
CA GLU A 195 33.95 6.24 -3.68
C GLU A 195 32.59 5.72 -3.21
N HIS A 196 32.07 4.68 -3.87
CA HIS A 196 30.88 3.99 -3.37
C HIS A 196 31.23 2.98 -2.28
N SER A 197 30.38 2.85 -1.27
CA SER A 197 30.51 1.85 -0.21
C SER A 197 29.33 0.89 -0.17
N GLN A 198 29.56 -0.30 0.40
CA GLN A 198 28.51 -1.29 0.68
C GLN A 198 27.75 -1.00 2.00
N LEU A 199 27.99 0.14 2.60
CA LEU A 199 27.29 0.53 3.81
C LEU A 199 25.82 0.83 3.50
N GLU A 200 24.96 0.45 4.42
CA GLU A 200 23.51 0.63 4.32
C GLU A 200 22.99 1.40 5.55
N ILE A 201 22.16 2.39 5.29
CA ILE A 201 21.39 3.14 6.29
C ILE A 201 19.92 2.81 6.09
N ILE A 202 19.22 2.48 7.16
CA ILE A 202 17.76 2.34 7.18
C ILE A 202 17.17 3.66 7.66
N HIS A 203 16.25 4.24 6.89
CA HIS A 203 15.61 5.50 7.19
C HIS A 203 14.10 5.31 7.37
N PHE A 204 13.58 5.65 8.55
CA PHE A 204 12.17 5.51 8.93
C PHE A 204 11.36 6.81 8.76
N GLY A 205 12.02 7.92 8.48
CA GLY A 205 11.44 9.25 8.46
C GLY A 205 10.33 9.49 7.44
N TYR A 206 10.17 8.60 6.45
CA TYR A 206 9.09 8.65 5.44
C TYR A 206 7.89 7.76 5.78
N LEU A 207 7.90 7.09 6.92
CA LEU A 207 6.70 6.37 7.37
C LEU A 207 5.55 7.38 7.59
N PRO A 208 4.32 7.07 7.13
CA PRO A 208 3.19 8.00 7.17
C PRO A 208 2.93 8.61 8.55
N GLU A 209 3.04 7.82 9.60
CA GLU A 209 2.87 8.26 11.00
C GLU A 209 3.91 9.31 11.42
N ILE A 210 5.17 9.09 11.03
CA ILE A 210 6.27 10.01 11.35
C ILE A 210 6.12 11.30 10.55
N MET A 211 5.74 11.19 9.27
CA MET A 211 5.48 12.35 8.40
C MET A 211 4.35 13.23 8.95
N ALA A 212 3.23 12.63 9.36
CA ALA A 212 2.08 13.35 9.90
C ALA A 212 2.39 14.01 11.25
N ARG A 213 3.01 13.27 12.19
CA ARG A 213 3.31 13.76 13.54
C ARG A 213 4.25 14.97 13.53
N LYS A 214 5.21 15.02 12.61
CA LYS A 214 6.26 16.05 12.59
C LYS A 214 5.93 17.24 11.70
N ASP A 215 4.74 17.28 11.10
CA ASP A 215 4.36 18.31 10.13
C ASP A 215 5.46 18.60 9.07
N LYS A 216 6.15 17.52 8.66
CA LYS A 216 7.29 17.60 7.72
C LYS A 216 6.90 18.28 6.40
N ILE A 217 5.67 18.10 5.96
CA ILE A 217 5.18 18.66 4.69
C ILE A 217 5.19 20.19 4.72
N ASN A 218 4.60 20.80 5.74
CA ASN A 218 4.52 22.26 5.84
C ASN A 218 5.89 22.89 6.12
N ARG A 219 6.69 22.27 7.00
CA ARG A 219 8.06 22.71 7.27
C ARG A 219 8.90 22.70 5.98
N ASN A 220 8.90 21.60 5.25
CA ASN A 220 9.70 21.46 4.02
C ASN A 220 9.23 22.44 2.95
N ARG A 221 7.91 22.65 2.81
CA ARG A 221 7.34 23.65 1.89
C ARG A 221 7.86 25.04 2.20
N HIS A 222 7.86 25.45 3.47
CA HIS A 222 8.36 26.73 3.89
C HIS A 222 9.86 26.91 3.52
N LEU A 223 10.69 25.92 3.82
CA LEU A 223 12.13 25.97 3.53
C LEU A 223 12.41 25.99 2.01
N LEU A 224 11.65 25.23 1.21
CA LEU A 224 11.77 25.25 -0.26
C LEU A 224 11.36 26.62 -0.82
N GLN A 225 10.30 27.22 -0.30
CA GLN A 225 9.89 28.57 -0.70
C GLN A 225 10.94 29.64 -0.35
N LEU A 226 11.58 29.54 0.82
CA LEU A 226 12.70 30.38 1.19
C LEU A 226 13.88 30.20 0.22
N ALA A 227 14.27 28.95 -0.08
CA ALA A 227 15.34 28.65 -1.00
C ALA A 227 15.04 29.20 -2.42
N LEU A 228 13.80 29.07 -2.91
CA LEU A 228 13.37 29.63 -4.19
C LEU A 228 13.26 31.16 -4.17
N SER A 229 13.04 31.79 -3.02
CA SER A 229 13.10 33.25 -2.92
C SER A 229 14.54 33.80 -3.11
N GLU A 230 15.55 33.02 -2.71
CA GLU A 230 16.96 33.33 -2.89
C GLU A 230 17.45 32.96 -4.31
N TYR A 231 16.95 31.82 -4.84
CA TYR A 231 17.32 31.26 -6.14
C TYR A 231 16.06 30.90 -6.97
N PRO A 232 15.36 31.90 -7.55
CA PRO A 232 14.04 31.67 -8.17
C PRO A 232 14.03 30.73 -9.39
N ALA A 233 15.18 30.54 -10.02
CA ALA A 233 15.31 29.69 -11.21
C ALA A 233 15.96 28.33 -10.92
N ASP A 234 16.13 27.96 -9.64
CA ASP A 234 16.74 26.67 -9.29
C ASP A 234 15.78 25.50 -9.59
N PRO A 235 16.12 24.63 -10.55
CA PRO A 235 15.24 23.54 -10.94
C PRO A 235 15.20 22.43 -9.90
N PHE A 236 16.26 22.26 -9.07
CA PHE A 236 16.28 21.23 -8.04
C PHE A 236 15.31 21.57 -6.89
N HIS A 237 15.31 22.83 -6.41
CA HIS A 237 14.33 23.27 -5.40
C HIS A 237 12.91 23.28 -5.95
N SER A 238 12.71 23.67 -7.22
CA SER A 238 11.40 23.60 -7.88
C SER A 238 10.88 22.16 -7.99
N TYR A 239 11.74 21.21 -8.33
CA TYR A 239 11.41 19.78 -8.31
C TYR A 239 11.01 19.31 -6.92
N ASN A 240 11.81 19.60 -5.90
CA ASN A 240 11.49 19.18 -4.53
C ASN A 240 10.18 19.81 -4.00
N LEU A 241 9.87 21.05 -4.41
CA LEU A 241 8.59 21.68 -4.11
C LEU A 241 7.42 20.95 -4.79
N SER A 242 7.60 20.46 -6.03
CA SER A 242 6.58 19.65 -6.70
C SER A 242 6.35 18.31 -6.00
N VAL A 243 7.41 17.66 -5.50
CA VAL A 243 7.30 16.45 -4.67
C VAL A 243 6.53 16.75 -3.37
N ASN A 244 6.80 17.88 -2.73
CA ASN A 244 6.09 18.30 -1.53
C ASN A 244 4.59 18.54 -1.78
N TYR A 245 4.21 19.17 -2.90
CA TYR A 245 2.80 19.29 -3.31
C TYR A 245 2.16 17.91 -3.54
N CYS A 246 2.90 16.98 -4.15
CA CYS A 246 2.40 15.62 -4.36
C CYS A 246 2.14 14.90 -3.02
N GLN A 247 3.03 15.04 -2.04
CA GLN A 247 2.88 14.48 -0.68
C GLN A 247 1.67 15.07 0.06
N ASP A 248 1.35 16.34 -0.22
CA ASP A 248 0.17 17.04 0.34
C ASP A 248 -1.13 16.78 -0.44
N GLY A 249 -1.12 15.91 -1.44
CA GLY A 249 -2.28 15.61 -2.28
C GLY A 249 -2.62 16.67 -3.33
N GLN A 250 -1.85 17.75 -3.44
CA GLN A 250 -2.03 18.83 -4.40
C GLN A 250 -1.45 18.41 -5.77
N LEU A 251 -2.08 17.39 -6.40
CA LEU A 251 -1.54 16.73 -7.59
C LEU A 251 -1.51 17.65 -8.82
N GLN A 252 -2.42 18.61 -8.93
CA GLN A 252 -2.48 19.53 -10.07
C GLN A 252 -1.36 20.57 -10.02
N GLU A 253 -1.06 21.09 -8.83
CA GLU A 253 0.06 22.01 -8.57
C GLU A 253 1.38 21.30 -8.78
N ALA A 254 1.50 20.06 -8.28
CA ALA A 254 2.67 19.21 -8.47
C ALA A 254 2.95 18.95 -9.97
N GLU A 255 1.93 18.54 -10.74
CA GLU A 255 2.05 18.35 -12.18
C GLU A 255 2.52 19.61 -12.89
N THR A 256 1.86 20.73 -12.60
CA THR A 256 2.14 21.99 -13.28
C THR A 256 3.58 22.44 -13.06
N LEU A 257 4.03 22.42 -11.79
CA LEU A 257 5.38 22.83 -11.44
C LEU A 257 6.42 21.87 -12.03
N LEU A 258 6.19 20.56 -11.92
CA LEU A 258 7.10 19.54 -12.41
C LEU A 258 7.28 19.60 -13.93
N ARG A 259 6.19 19.79 -14.69
CA ARG A 259 6.26 19.98 -16.15
C ARG A 259 7.03 21.25 -16.55
N GLN A 260 6.80 22.35 -15.83
CA GLN A 260 7.55 23.59 -16.08
C GLN A 260 9.03 23.40 -15.78
N THR A 261 9.37 22.76 -14.66
CA THR A 261 10.76 22.49 -14.28
C THR A 261 11.48 21.61 -15.30
N LEU A 262 10.81 20.55 -15.80
CA LEU A 262 11.37 19.64 -16.82
C LEU A 262 11.76 20.33 -18.12
N GLN A 263 11.17 21.48 -18.46
CA GLN A 263 11.53 22.25 -19.67
C GLN A 263 12.87 22.99 -19.52
N HIS A 264 13.31 23.22 -18.28
CA HIS A 264 14.49 24.05 -17.98
C HIS A 264 15.63 23.23 -17.36
N VAL A 265 15.38 21.98 -16.93
CA VAL A 265 16.40 21.12 -16.34
C VAL A 265 17.30 20.55 -17.44
N GLU A 266 18.61 20.54 -17.20
CA GLU A 266 19.59 19.96 -18.11
C GLU A 266 19.36 18.46 -18.30
N LEU A 267 19.62 17.97 -19.49
CA LEU A 267 19.38 16.55 -19.84
C LEU A 267 20.27 15.60 -19.04
N GLU A 268 21.43 16.07 -18.62
CA GLU A 268 22.46 15.35 -17.85
C GLU A 268 22.25 15.45 -16.34
N ALA A 269 21.27 16.24 -15.89
CA ALA A 269 20.99 16.37 -14.46
C ALA A 269 20.59 15.01 -13.85
N SER A 270 21.30 14.58 -12.82
CA SER A 270 21.14 13.23 -12.20
C SER A 270 19.73 12.96 -11.67
N TYR A 271 18.99 14.00 -11.28
CA TYR A 271 17.62 13.88 -10.78
C TYR A 271 16.54 13.95 -11.88
N ARG A 272 16.89 14.25 -13.13
CA ARG A 272 15.92 14.36 -14.24
C ARG A 272 15.14 13.06 -14.50
N PRO A 273 15.76 11.86 -14.53
CA PRO A 273 14.99 10.61 -14.68
C PRO A 273 13.99 10.38 -13.53
N THR A 274 14.34 10.78 -12.31
CA THR A 274 13.43 10.71 -11.17
C THR A 274 12.22 11.65 -11.32
N MET A 275 12.44 12.87 -11.88
CA MET A 275 11.35 13.79 -12.20
C MET A 275 10.36 13.18 -13.21
N ILE A 276 10.86 12.46 -14.21
CA ILE A 276 10.02 11.78 -15.23
C ILE A 276 9.21 10.67 -14.57
N ARG A 277 9.85 9.85 -13.73
CA ARG A 277 9.18 8.81 -12.94
C ARG A 277 8.05 9.41 -12.10
N ASP A 278 8.32 10.47 -11.38
CA ASP A 278 7.36 11.09 -10.46
C ASP A 278 6.21 11.76 -11.24
N LEU A 279 6.48 12.35 -12.42
CA LEU A 279 5.42 12.85 -13.29
C LEU A 279 4.49 11.72 -13.79
N CYS A 280 5.06 10.57 -14.17
CA CYS A 280 4.24 9.40 -14.51
C CYS A 280 3.37 8.93 -13.35
N LYS A 281 3.89 8.92 -12.13
CA LYS A 281 3.11 8.60 -10.93
C LYS A 281 1.97 9.59 -10.68
N ILE A 282 2.22 10.89 -10.85
CA ILE A 282 1.18 11.92 -10.76
C ILE A 282 0.10 11.67 -11.81
N TYR A 283 0.47 11.37 -13.05
CA TYR A 283 -0.50 11.03 -14.11
C TYR A 283 -1.33 9.79 -13.76
N HIS A 284 -0.70 8.73 -13.23
CA HIS A 284 -1.42 7.55 -12.75
C HIS A 284 -2.45 7.90 -11.67
N ALA A 285 -2.05 8.74 -10.73
CA ALA A 285 -2.88 9.17 -9.63
C ALA A 285 -4.09 10.00 -10.05
N GLN A 286 -3.92 10.79 -11.11
CA GLN A 286 -4.98 11.62 -11.70
C GLN A 286 -5.83 10.85 -12.74
N GLY A 287 -5.55 9.57 -13.00
CA GLY A 287 -6.20 8.80 -14.07
C GLY A 287 -5.80 9.21 -15.49
N LYS A 288 -4.79 10.07 -15.66
CA LYS A 288 -4.29 10.56 -16.95
C LYS A 288 -3.32 9.57 -17.61
N THR A 289 -3.65 8.29 -17.63
CA THR A 289 -2.75 7.22 -18.12
C THR A 289 -2.29 7.41 -19.57
N ILE A 290 -3.17 7.92 -20.42
CA ILE A 290 -2.83 8.16 -21.84
C ILE A 290 -1.67 9.17 -22.00
N ALA A 291 -1.43 10.07 -21.04
CA ALA A 291 -0.34 11.03 -21.08
C ALA A 291 1.04 10.40 -20.80
N ILE A 292 1.10 9.21 -20.22
CA ILE A 292 2.33 8.52 -19.84
C ILE A 292 3.07 7.98 -21.07
N ASP A 293 2.35 7.34 -21.99
CA ASP A 293 2.94 6.67 -23.13
C ASP A 293 3.81 7.60 -24.00
N PRO A 294 3.30 8.78 -24.49
CA PRO A 294 4.11 9.66 -25.31
C PRO A 294 5.31 10.26 -24.55
N LEU A 295 5.19 10.47 -23.25
CA LEU A 295 6.31 10.92 -22.41
C LEU A 295 7.40 9.84 -22.36
N LEU A 296 7.03 8.60 -22.01
CA LEU A 296 7.98 7.52 -21.86
C LEU A 296 8.55 7.01 -23.18
N MET A 297 7.82 7.09 -24.30
CA MET A 297 8.35 6.75 -25.63
C MET A 297 9.57 7.59 -26.00
N VAL A 298 9.64 8.85 -25.57
CA VAL A 298 10.78 9.74 -25.83
C VAL A 298 11.89 9.52 -24.80
N GLU A 299 11.54 9.45 -23.51
CA GLU A 299 12.53 9.44 -22.44
C GLU A 299 13.24 8.08 -22.29
N LEU A 300 12.59 6.98 -22.65
CA LEU A 300 13.19 5.65 -22.67
C LEU A 300 14.26 5.46 -23.76
N GLU A 301 14.33 6.31 -24.78
CA GLU A 301 15.48 6.33 -25.70
C GLU A 301 16.78 6.71 -24.99
N ARG A 302 16.68 7.47 -23.89
CA ARG A 302 17.81 7.95 -23.09
C ARG A 302 18.03 7.13 -21.84
N TYR A 303 16.97 6.71 -21.19
CA TYR A 303 16.96 6.01 -19.89
C TYR A 303 16.48 4.56 -20.04
N ASP A 304 16.95 3.87 -21.08
CA ASP A 304 16.57 2.48 -21.41
C ASP A 304 16.96 1.47 -20.31
N ASP A 305 17.92 1.82 -19.46
CA ASP A 305 18.40 1.04 -18.33
C ASP A 305 17.73 1.42 -16.99
N TYR A 306 16.61 2.21 -16.99
CA TYR A 306 15.87 2.56 -15.77
C TYR A 306 14.60 1.70 -15.66
N PRO A 307 14.59 0.66 -14.79
CA PRO A 307 13.49 -0.32 -14.71
C PRO A 307 12.16 0.30 -14.30
N ASP A 308 12.16 1.32 -13.42
CA ASP A 308 10.96 2.00 -12.96
C ASP A 308 10.15 2.61 -14.11
N LEU A 309 10.82 3.18 -15.13
CA LEU A 309 10.13 3.76 -16.27
C LEU A 309 9.49 2.71 -17.18
N HIS A 310 10.17 1.58 -17.41
CA HIS A 310 9.59 0.45 -18.14
C HIS A 310 8.41 -0.16 -17.39
N PHE A 311 8.52 -0.27 -16.07
CA PHE A 311 7.43 -0.75 -15.23
C PHE A 311 6.20 0.18 -15.30
N LEU A 312 6.39 1.50 -15.18
CA LEU A 312 5.31 2.49 -15.30
C LEU A 312 4.66 2.51 -16.69
N LEU A 313 5.45 2.29 -17.75
CA LEU A 313 4.91 2.08 -19.09
C LEU A 313 4.03 0.82 -19.14
N GLY A 314 4.51 -0.28 -18.55
CA GLY A 314 3.74 -1.52 -18.43
C GLY A 314 2.40 -1.30 -17.75
N GLN A 315 2.39 -0.61 -16.60
CA GLN A 315 1.15 -0.28 -15.88
C GLN A 315 0.20 0.61 -16.69
N SER A 316 0.74 1.61 -17.41
CA SER A 316 -0.06 2.47 -18.28
C SER A 316 -0.75 1.66 -19.39
N LEU A 317 0.00 0.82 -20.09
CA LEU A 317 -0.50 -0.04 -21.17
C LEU A 317 -1.49 -1.11 -20.64
N GLU A 318 -1.24 -1.66 -19.47
CA GLU A 318 -2.13 -2.63 -18.82
C GLU A 318 -3.50 -2.01 -18.51
N ARG A 319 -3.54 -0.79 -17.94
CA ARG A 319 -4.78 -0.04 -17.68
C ARG A 319 -5.54 0.31 -18.96
N GLN A 320 -4.84 0.52 -20.07
CA GLN A 320 -5.45 0.73 -21.39
C GLN A 320 -5.94 -0.56 -22.05
N GLY A 321 -5.70 -1.75 -21.43
CA GLY A 321 -6.04 -3.05 -22.00
C GLY A 321 -5.09 -3.51 -23.11
N LEU A 322 -3.95 -2.86 -23.31
CA LEU A 322 -2.95 -3.19 -24.33
C LEU A 322 -1.98 -4.26 -23.78
N LEU A 323 -2.54 -5.43 -23.43
CA LEU A 323 -1.89 -6.46 -22.61
C LEU A 323 -0.58 -6.99 -23.22
N GLU A 324 -0.53 -7.22 -24.53
CA GLU A 324 0.68 -7.70 -25.21
C GLU A 324 1.84 -6.69 -25.11
N ARG A 325 1.54 -5.40 -25.28
CA ARG A 325 2.52 -4.32 -25.14
C ARG A 325 2.95 -4.14 -23.68
N ALA A 326 2.02 -4.29 -22.73
CA ALA A 326 2.32 -4.24 -21.31
C ALA A 326 3.29 -5.37 -20.91
N LEU A 327 3.06 -6.61 -21.40
CA LEU A 327 3.99 -7.73 -21.17
C LEU A 327 5.40 -7.42 -21.66
N LEU A 328 5.56 -6.82 -22.85
CA LEU A 328 6.89 -6.44 -23.38
C LEU A 328 7.57 -5.38 -22.49
N ALA A 329 6.81 -4.41 -22.00
CA ALA A 329 7.35 -3.38 -21.10
C ALA A 329 7.79 -3.98 -19.76
N TYR A 330 7.00 -4.87 -19.16
CA TYR A 330 7.37 -5.58 -17.93
C TYR A 330 8.56 -6.53 -18.14
N GLN A 331 8.63 -7.25 -19.28
CA GLN A 331 9.79 -8.07 -19.64
C GLN A 331 11.05 -7.22 -19.76
N ARG A 332 10.94 -6.02 -20.35
CA ARG A 332 12.08 -5.10 -20.41
C ARG A 332 12.52 -4.64 -19.03
N ALA A 333 11.60 -4.27 -18.13
CA ALA A 333 11.90 -3.91 -16.76
C ALA A 333 12.64 -5.06 -16.03
N GLU A 334 12.14 -6.30 -16.15
CA GLU A 334 12.73 -7.50 -15.53
C GLU A 334 14.11 -7.87 -16.12
N SER A 335 14.34 -7.57 -17.39
CA SER A 335 15.62 -7.85 -18.05
C SER A 335 16.78 -6.95 -17.59
N ILE A 336 16.50 -5.85 -16.89
CA ILE A 336 17.50 -4.93 -16.35
C ILE A 336 17.98 -5.49 -15.01
N PRO A 337 19.25 -5.95 -14.89
CA PRO A 337 19.73 -6.54 -13.65
C PRO A 337 19.88 -5.50 -12.54
N GLU A 338 19.48 -5.86 -11.33
CA GLU A 338 19.87 -5.10 -10.14
C GLU A 338 21.39 -5.22 -9.96
N HIS A 339 22.09 -4.12 -10.07
CA HIS A 339 23.53 -4.02 -9.82
C HIS A 339 23.82 -2.74 -9.01
N GLU A 340 24.98 -2.71 -8.36
CA GLU A 340 25.37 -1.62 -7.47
C GLU A 340 25.31 -0.23 -8.14
N GLY A 341 25.69 -0.10 -9.41
CA GLY A 341 25.65 1.16 -10.15
C GLY A 341 24.24 1.66 -10.50
N LEU A 342 23.19 0.84 -10.33
CA LEU A 342 21.83 1.29 -10.64
C LEU A 342 21.32 2.29 -9.59
N SER A 343 21.55 2.02 -8.30
CA SER A 343 21.19 2.92 -7.19
C SER A 343 22.06 4.17 -7.11
N GLU A 344 23.24 4.16 -7.72
CA GLU A 344 24.07 5.35 -7.91
C GLU A 344 23.51 6.27 -9.00
N LYS A 345 22.95 5.68 -10.06
CA LYS A 345 22.44 6.39 -11.23
C LYS A 345 20.99 6.84 -11.07
N TYR A 346 20.16 6.03 -10.40
CA TYR A 346 18.72 6.22 -10.30
C TYR A 346 18.18 6.03 -8.89
N VAL A 347 17.12 6.73 -8.58
CA VAL A 347 16.28 6.46 -7.40
C VAL A 347 15.29 5.36 -7.79
N CYS A 348 15.54 4.12 -7.35
CA CYS A 348 14.75 2.95 -7.71
C CYS A 348 13.83 2.50 -6.58
N GLU A 349 12.60 2.11 -6.92
CA GLU A 349 11.74 1.40 -5.99
C GLU A 349 12.12 -0.09 -5.94
N GLN A 350 11.97 -0.67 -4.76
CA GLN A 350 12.31 -2.08 -4.60
C GLN A 350 11.48 -2.98 -5.52
N GLY A 351 12.15 -3.90 -6.19
CA GLY A 351 11.51 -4.92 -7.00
C GLY A 351 11.07 -4.48 -8.39
N MET A 352 11.40 -3.27 -8.84
CA MET A 352 11.01 -2.78 -10.17
C MET A 352 11.69 -3.51 -11.32
N SER A 353 12.82 -4.19 -11.07
CA SER A 353 13.50 -5.07 -12.02
C SER A 353 13.38 -6.56 -11.68
N THR A 354 12.61 -6.93 -10.64
CA THR A 354 12.56 -8.31 -10.17
C THR A 354 11.11 -8.79 -9.97
N PHE A 355 10.59 -8.80 -8.73
CA PHE A 355 9.32 -9.45 -8.42
C PHE A 355 8.08 -8.68 -8.88
N ARG A 356 8.11 -7.34 -8.97
CA ARG A 356 6.92 -6.56 -9.37
C ARG A 356 6.54 -6.77 -10.85
N PRO A 357 7.47 -6.66 -11.84
CA PRO A 357 7.14 -6.97 -13.23
C PRO A 357 6.66 -8.41 -13.40
N LEU A 358 7.29 -9.38 -12.75
CA LEU A 358 6.90 -10.78 -12.77
C LEU A 358 5.48 -10.98 -12.25
N TYR A 359 5.11 -10.31 -11.16
CA TYR A 359 3.75 -10.35 -10.63
C TYR A 359 2.72 -9.82 -11.65
N HIS A 360 2.96 -8.67 -12.27
CA HIS A 360 2.07 -8.11 -13.28
C HIS A 360 1.97 -8.99 -14.55
N MET A 361 3.08 -9.61 -14.97
CA MET A 361 3.05 -10.59 -16.06
C MET A 361 2.18 -11.80 -15.69
N GLY A 362 2.24 -12.24 -14.43
CA GLY A 362 1.34 -13.27 -13.90
C GLY A 362 -0.14 -12.87 -13.96
N LEU A 363 -0.48 -11.65 -13.51
CA LEU A 363 -1.84 -11.12 -13.58
C LEU A 363 -2.36 -11.03 -15.02
N ILE A 364 -1.54 -10.56 -15.96
CA ILE A 364 -1.91 -10.51 -17.38
C ILE A 364 -2.13 -11.92 -17.92
N SER A 365 -1.29 -12.89 -17.58
CA SER A 365 -1.45 -14.29 -17.98
C SER A 365 -2.76 -14.89 -17.44
N GLN A 366 -3.14 -14.61 -16.20
CA GLN A 366 -4.44 -15.00 -15.64
C GLN A 366 -5.62 -14.42 -16.45
N ARG A 367 -5.56 -13.12 -16.78
CA ARG A 367 -6.59 -12.43 -17.59
C ARG A 367 -6.72 -13.06 -19.00
N LEU A 368 -5.62 -13.58 -19.54
CA LEU A 368 -5.59 -14.27 -20.82
C LEU A 368 -5.99 -15.77 -20.71
N GLY A 369 -6.31 -16.27 -19.53
CA GLY A 369 -6.65 -17.67 -19.26
C GLY A 369 -5.44 -18.61 -19.19
N LEU A 370 -4.21 -18.10 -19.25
CA LEU A 370 -2.97 -18.87 -19.25
C LEU A 370 -2.51 -19.14 -17.81
N GLN A 371 -3.26 -19.99 -17.09
CA GLN A 371 -3.07 -20.18 -15.64
C GLN A 371 -1.70 -20.80 -15.29
N GLU A 372 -1.18 -21.71 -16.12
CA GLU A 372 0.13 -22.31 -15.91
C GLU A 372 1.26 -21.28 -16.04
N ASP A 373 1.18 -20.39 -17.04
CA ASP A 373 2.16 -19.32 -17.23
C ASP A 373 2.07 -18.31 -16.10
N ALA A 374 0.85 -17.98 -15.65
CA ALA A 374 0.63 -17.13 -14.48
C ALA A 374 1.32 -17.70 -13.24
N ALA A 375 1.10 -18.98 -12.93
CA ALA A 375 1.74 -19.66 -11.81
C ALA A 375 3.27 -19.64 -11.91
N ARG A 376 3.85 -19.81 -13.13
CA ARG A 376 5.30 -19.71 -13.34
C ARG A 376 5.84 -18.31 -13.05
N PHE A 377 5.14 -17.26 -13.49
CA PHE A 377 5.54 -15.89 -13.24
C PHE A 377 5.45 -15.54 -11.74
N PHE A 378 4.39 -15.90 -11.06
CA PHE A 378 4.26 -15.71 -9.63
C PHE A 378 5.31 -16.47 -8.84
N HIS A 379 5.61 -17.71 -9.23
CA HIS A 379 6.68 -18.49 -8.60
C HIS A 379 8.05 -17.81 -8.76
N ARG A 380 8.38 -17.30 -9.95
CA ARG A 380 9.60 -16.51 -10.17
C ARG A 380 9.62 -15.24 -9.31
N ALA A 381 8.49 -14.56 -9.13
CA ALA A 381 8.40 -13.41 -8.23
C ALA A 381 8.76 -13.80 -6.78
N LEU A 382 8.28 -14.95 -6.29
CA LEU A 382 8.62 -15.46 -4.95
C LEU A 382 10.09 -15.86 -4.82
N GLN A 383 10.77 -16.27 -5.90
CA GLN A 383 12.22 -16.52 -5.86
C GLN A 383 13.03 -15.25 -5.57
N HIS A 384 12.54 -14.09 -6.00
CA HIS A 384 13.16 -12.78 -5.70
C HIS A 384 12.69 -12.20 -4.36
N HIS A 385 11.46 -12.46 -3.97
CA HIS A 385 10.86 -11.98 -2.72
C HIS A 385 9.96 -13.05 -2.10
N ALA A 386 10.52 -13.87 -1.22
CA ALA A 386 9.89 -15.08 -0.70
C ALA A 386 8.55 -14.86 0.03
N LEU A 387 8.34 -13.68 0.62
CA LEU A 387 7.12 -13.32 1.34
C LEU A 387 6.25 -12.31 0.58
N TYR A 388 6.40 -12.22 -0.75
CA TYR A 388 5.52 -11.37 -1.55
C TYR A 388 4.12 -11.98 -1.65
N THR A 389 3.29 -11.66 -0.66
CA THR A 389 1.95 -12.21 -0.48
C THR A 389 1.06 -12.12 -1.74
N PRO A 390 1.07 -11.02 -2.54
CA PRO A 390 0.27 -10.98 -3.77
C PRO A 390 0.63 -12.08 -4.77
N ALA A 391 1.90 -12.46 -4.91
CA ALA A 391 2.31 -13.55 -5.79
C ALA A 391 1.90 -14.93 -5.24
N LEU A 392 1.96 -15.11 -3.90
CA LEU A 392 1.50 -16.34 -3.26
C LEU A 392 -0.02 -16.54 -3.46
N GLN A 393 -0.79 -15.46 -3.31
CA GLN A 393 -2.22 -15.43 -3.61
C GLN A 393 -2.50 -15.71 -5.09
N GLY A 394 -1.71 -15.13 -5.99
CA GLY A 394 -1.79 -15.41 -7.43
C GLY A 394 -1.57 -16.87 -7.78
N ILE A 395 -0.61 -17.54 -7.11
CA ILE A 395 -0.38 -18.98 -7.25
C ILE A 395 -1.61 -19.78 -6.81
N ALA A 396 -2.12 -19.49 -5.61
CA ALA A 396 -3.31 -20.17 -5.08
C ALA A 396 -4.50 -20.05 -6.04
N ALA A 397 -4.78 -18.85 -6.53
CA ALA A 397 -5.85 -18.60 -7.49
C ALA A 397 -5.62 -19.32 -8.83
N ALA A 398 -4.40 -19.33 -9.36
CA ALA A 398 -4.09 -20.01 -10.62
C ALA A 398 -4.32 -21.53 -10.50
N PHE A 399 -3.87 -22.17 -9.41
CA PHE A 399 -4.08 -23.59 -9.19
C PHE A 399 -5.56 -23.93 -8.92
N GLN A 400 -6.30 -23.06 -8.23
CA GLN A 400 -7.75 -23.23 -8.08
C GLN A 400 -8.45 -23.19 -9.43
N HIS A 401 -8.09 -22.27 -10.34
CA HIS A 401 -8.62 -22.25 -11.72
C HIS A 401 -8.26 -23.50 -12.53
N LEU A 402 -7.15 -24.16 -12.20
CA LEU A 402 -6.76 -25.45 -12.77
C LEU A 402 -7.44 -26.64 -12.08
N ALA A 403 -8.40 -26.39 -11.18
CA ALA A 403 -9.15 -27.37 -10.41
C ALA A 403 -8.26 -28.30 -9.54
N VAL A 404 -7.14 -27.79 -9.04
CA VAL A 404 -6.30 -28.49 -8.06
C VAL A 404 -7.02 -28.47 -6.70
N PRO A 405 -7.07 -29.59 -5.95
CA PRO A 405 -7.69 -29.63 -4.62
C PRO A 405 -7.05 -28.67 -3.64
N ASP A 406 -7.83 -28.07 -2.74
CA ASP A 406 -7.37 -27.04 -1.78
C ASP A 406 -6.26 -27.57 -0.86
N GLU A 407 -6.28 -28.84 -0.47
CA GLU A 407 -5.24 -29.46 0.37
C GLU A 407 -3.90 -29.59 -0.37
N GLU A 408 -3.94 -29.84 -1.69
CA GLU A 408 -2.75 -29.88 -2.53
C GLU A 408 -2.19 -28.47 -2.73
N ILE A 409 -3.08 -27.46 -2.93
CA ILE A 409 -2.69 -26.04 -2.98
C ILE A 409 -2.02 -25.64 -1.67
N ALA A 410 -2.61 -25.96 -0.52
CA ALA A 410 -2.05 -25.65 0.79
C ALA A 410 -0.67 -26.30 0.98
N THR A 411 -0.51 -27.57 0.56
CA THR A 411 0.78 -28.28 0.62
C THR A 411 1.83 -27.57 -0.22
N LEU A 412 1.47 -27.13 -1.43
CA LEU A 412 2.35 -26.37 -2.31
C LEU A 412 2.76 -25.02 -1.68
N LEU A 413 1.81 -24.25 -1.12
CA LEU A 413 2.10 -22.98 -0.48
C LEU A 413 3.06 -23.15 0.71
N ILE A 414 2.87 -24.19 1.52
CA ILE A 414 3.75 -24.53 2.65
C ILE A 414 5.16 -24.90 2.16
N GLN A 415 5.29 -25.58 1.01
CA GLN A 415 6.58 -25.89 0.42
C GLN A 415 7.29 -24.64 -0.13
N LEU A 416 6.57 -23.74 -0.76
CA LEU A 416 7.09 -22.49 -1.32
C LEU A 416 7.50 -21.51 -0.22
N VAL A 417 6.70 -21.41 0.83
CA VAL A 417 6.90 -20.49 1.95
C VAL A 417 6.74 -21.29 3.25
N PRO A 418 7.85 -21.87 3.80
CA PRO A 418 7.77 -22.60 5.05
C PRO A 418 7.18 -21.76 6.20
N PRO A 419 6.21 -22.28 6.98
CA PRO A 419 5.50 -21.53 8.02
C PRO A 419 6.31 -21.35 9.30
N THR A 420 7.54 -20.89 9.19
CA THR A 420 8.49 -20.75 10.31
C THR A 420 8.33 -19.45 11.09
N THR A 421 7.73 -18.43 10.48
CA THR A 421 7.50 -17.11 11.10
C THR A 421 6.02 -16.76 11.12
N PRO A 422 5.56 -15.85 12.01
CA PRO A 422 4.17 -15.36 11.97
C PRO A 422 3.77 -14.82 10.61
N ALA A 423 4.64 -14.02 9.96
CA ALA A 423 4.38 -13.45 8.64
C ALA A 423 4.20 -14.52 7.55
N SER A 424 5.02 -15.59 7.54
CA SER A 424 4.87 -16.67 6.57
C SER A 424 3.57 -17.45 6.79
N ARG A 425 3.18 -17.66 8.04
CA ARG A 425 1.89 -18.32 8.38
C ARG A 425 0.70 -17.47 7.96
N SER A 426 0.72 -16.17 8.24
CA SER A 426 -0.32 -15.23 7.80
C SER A 426 -0.46 -15.23 6.28
N ALA A 427 0.66 -15.10 5.54
CA ALA A 427 0.64 -15.09 4.07
C ALA A 427 0.00 -16.35 3.46
N ILE A 428 0.26 -17.53 4.04
CA ILE A 428 -0.36 -18.79 3.58
C ILE A 428 -1.86 -18.79 3.87
N ILE A 429 -2.26 -18.41 5.11
CA ILE A 429 -3.67 -18.37 5.52
C ILE A 429 -4.43 -17.37 4.65
N ASP A 430 -3.90 -16.17 4.44
CA ASP A 430 -4.51 -15.14 3.61
C ASP A 430 -4.68 -15.61 2.15
N SER A 431 -3.71 -16.38 1.64
CA SER A 431 -3.78 -16.95 0.29
C SER A 431 -4.85 -18.03 0.16
N LEU A 432 -4.96 -18.91 1.15
CA LEU A 432 -6.00 -19.92 1.21
C LEU A 432 -7.39 -19.31 1.44
N TYR A 433 -7.47 -18.28 2.26
CA TYR A 433 -8.71 -17.54 2.53
C TYR A 433 -9.24 -16.87 1.26
N GLN A 434 -8.36 -16.29 0.45
CA GLN A 434 -8.74 -15.64 -0.81
C GLN A 434 -9.37 -16.59 -1.83
N ILE A 435 -8.97 -17.87 -1.83
CA ILE A 435 -9.56 -18.91 -2.68
C ILE A 435 -10.71 -19.66 -2.02
N ASN A 436 -11.20 -19.18 -0.86
CA ASN A 436 -12.28 -19.76 -0.07
C ASN A 436 -12.00 -21.20 0.44
N ALA A 437 -10.73 -21.57 0.64
CA ALA A 437 -10.31 -22.88 1.14
C ALA A 437 -10.50 -23.00 2.68
N TYR A 438 -11.69 -22.65 3.19
CA TYR A 438 -11.98 -22.51 4.62
C TYR A 438 -11.85 -23.83 5.41
N GLU A 439 -12.29 -24.96 4.82
CA GLU A 439 -12.13 -26.28 5.47
C GLU A 439 -10.66 -26.65 5.63
N THR A 440 -9.85 -26.37 4.62
CA THR A 440 -8.39 -26.60 4.65
C THR A 440 -7.73 -25.75 5.71
N ILE A 441 -8.05 -24.45 5.83
CA ILE A 441 -7.55 -23.57 6.88
C ILE A 441 -7.95 -24.11 8.25
N SER A 442 -9.21 -24.45 8.44
CA SER A 442 -9.74 -25.00 9.70
C SER A 442 -9.06 -26.31 10.13
N THR A 443 -8.66 -27.16 9.18
CA THR A 443 -7.93 -28.40 9.44
C THR A 443 -6.46 -28.10 9.82
N LEU A 444 -5.79 -27.28 9.03
CA LEU A 444 -4.39 -26.89 9.27
C LEU A 444 -4.19 -26.13 10.57
N SER A 445 -5.18 -25.36 11.03
CA SER A 445 -5.09 -24.60 12.27
C SER A 445 -4.96 -25.49 13.53
N ARG A 446 -5.32 -26.78 13.46
CA ARG A 446 -5.17 -27.71 14.57
C ARG A 446 -3.72 -28.21 14.74
N ASP A 447 -3.01 -28.40 13.63
CA ASP A 447 -1.76 -29.14 13.60
C ASP A 447 -0.55 -28.31 13.16
N VAL A 448 -0.75 -27.31 12.31
CA VAL A 448 0.34 -26.58 11.61
C VAL A 448 0.40 -25.12 11.99
N PHE A 449 -0.74 -24.44 12.18
CA PHE A 449 -0.81 -23.01 12.41
C PHE A 449 -1.30 -22.70 13.84
N PRO A 450 -0.41 -22.25 14.72
CA PRO A 450 -0.84 -21.77 16.04
C PRO A 450 -1.72 -20.53 15.88
N LEU A 451 -2.66 -20.38 16.83
CA LEU A 451 -3.50 -19.19 16.91
C LEU A 451 -2.67 -18.03 17.45
N GLU A 452 -2.27 -17.14 16.56
CA GLU A 452 -1.48 -15.93 16.81
C GLU A 452 -2.26 -14.70 16.34
N LEU A 453 -1.84 -13.50 16.74
CA LEU A 453 -2.52 -12.26 16.37
C LEU A 453 -2.67 -12.10 14.86
N ASP A 454 -1.63 -12.43 14.09
CA ASP A 454 -1.59 -12.29 12.64
C ASP A 454 -2.43 -13.34 11.88
N THR A 455 -2.60 -14.54 12.46
CA THR A 455 -3.31 -15.66 11.82
C THR A 455 -4.75 -15.79 12.29
N ALA A 456 -5.08 -15.20 13.44
CA ALA A 456 -6.33 -15.42 14.15
C ALA A 456 -7.57 -15.06 13.31
N LYS A 457 -7.53 -13.95 12.59
CA LYS A 457 -8.68 -13.48 11.79
C LYS A 457 -9.06 -14.50 10.72
N GLY A 458 -8.09 -14.97 9.92
CA GLY A 458 -8.34 -15.97 8.87
C GLY A 458 -8.81 -17.32 9.45
N ILE A 459 -8.19 -17.78 10.53
CA ILE A 459 -8.55 -19.03 11.18
C ILE A 459 -9.97 -18.96 11.78
N ILE A 460 -10.26 -17.93 12.58
CA ILE A 460 -11.56 -17.78 13.25
C ILE A 460 -12.68 -17.60 12.22
N SER A 461 -12.46 -16.77 11.20
CA SER A 461 -13.44 -16.61 10.12
C SER A 461 -13.71 -17.92 9.38
N SER A 462 -12.68 -18.72 9.12
CA SER A 462 -12.84 -20.05 8.49
C SER A 462 -13.61 -21.03 9.37
N LEU A 463 -13.34 -21.03 10.69
CA LEU A 463 -14.11 -21.83 11.65
C LEU A 463 -15.59 -21.45 11.69
N ILE A 464 -15.90 -20.16 11.61
CA ILE A 464 -17.29 -19.66 11.58
C ILE A 464 -17.96 -20.07 10.29
N ILE A 465 -17.33 -19.84 9.14
CA ILE A 465 -17.87 -20.16 7.82
C ILE A 465 -18.13 -21.66 7.67
N THR A 466 -17.27 -22.52 8.22
CA THR A 466 -17.41 -23.97 8.21
C THR A 466 -18.33 -24.52 9.30
N GLY A 467 -19.00 -23.65 10.07
CA GLY A 467 -19.98 -24.04 11.10
C GLY A 467 -19.36 -24.58 12.42
N LYS A 468 -18.03 -24.47 12.59
CA LYS A 468 -17.33 -24.93 13.82
C LYS A 468 -17.39 -23.86 14.91
N LEU A 469 -18.61 -23.42 15.26
CA LEU A 469 -18.88 -22.26 16.11
C LEU A 469 -18.32 -22.38 17.53
N GLU A 470 -18.29 -23.58 18.12
CA GLU A 470 -17.73 -23.79 19.47
C GLU A 470 -16.20 -23.60 19.48
N GLU A 471 -15.51 -24.11 18.44
CA GLU A 471 -14.07 -23.92 18.25
C GLU A 471 -13.77 -22.44 18.03
N ALA A 472 -14.55 -21.76 17.18
CA ALA A 472 -14.45 -20.33 16.94
C ALA A 472 -14.61 -19.51 18.22
N CYS A 473 -15.65 -19.76 19.02
CA CYS A 473 -15.87 -19.10 20.32
C CYS A 473 -14.69 -19.30 21.28
N THR A 474 -14.08 -20.49 21.27
CA THR A 474 -12.91 -20.77 22.12
C THR A 474 -11.69 -19.98 21.67
N ALA A 475 -11.43 -19.95 20.36
CA ALA A 475 -10.36 -19.16 19.75
C ALA A 475 -10.55 -17.65 20.00
N ILE A 476 -11.76 -17.13 19.85
CA ILE A 476 -12.08 -15.72 20.11
C ILE A 476 -11.78 -15.34 21.56
N ARG A 477 -12.21 -16.16 22.55
CA ARG A 477 -11.92 -15.90 23.96
C ARG A 477 -10.42 -15.88 24.26
N GLN A 478 -9.65 -16.75 23.59
CA GLN A 478 -8.20 -16.74 23.70
C GLN A 478 -7.62 -15.43 23.15
N MET A 479 -8.11 -14.95 22.00
CA MET A 479 -7.67 -13.69 21.40
C MET A 479 -8.02 -12.47 22.26
N ILE A 480 -9.21 -12.43 22.84
CA ILE A 480 -9.60 -11.37 23.79
C ILE A 480 -8.65 -11.36 25.00
N SER A 481 -8.29 -12.53 25.53
CA SER A 481 -7.34 -12.64 26.65
C SER A 481 -5.94 -12.12 26.26
N LEU A 482 -5.44 -12.49 25.10
CA LEU A 482 -4.14 -12.04 24.58
C LEU A 482 -4.15 -10.52 24.33
N ALA A 483 -5.20 -10.00 23.71
CA ALA A 483 -5.34 -8.58 23.46
C ALA A 483 -5.44 -7.74 24.74
N SER A 484 -5.98 -8.29 25.81
CA SER A 484 -6.08 -7.62 27.12
C SER A 484 -4.74 -7.57 27.87
N GLN A 485 -3.79 -8.46 27.57
CA GLN A 485 -2.45 -8.47 28.15
C GLN A 485 -1.47 -7.57 27.41
N GLY A 486 -1.74 -7.28 26.13
CA GLY A 486 -1.01 -6.30 25.32
C GLY A 486 -1.72 -4.94 25.34
N ASN A 487 -0.99 -3.85 25.15
CA ASN A 487 -1.56 -2.49 25.04
C ASN A 487 -2.28 -2.27 23.69
N HIS A 488 -3.19 -3.18 23.31
CA HIS A 488 -3.92 -3.07 22.05
C HIS A 488 -5.09 -2.08 22.16
N SER A 489 -5.40 -1.41 21.03
CA SER A 489 -6.48 -0.42 20.97
C SER A 489 -7.85 -1.02 21.31
N SER A 490 -8.77 -0.20 21.83
CA SER A 490 -10.15 -0.62 22.11
C SER A 490 -10.87 -1.13 20.85
N GLU A 491 -10.54 -0.62 19.70
CA GLU A 491 -11.09 -1.00 18.39
C GLU A 491 -10.65 -2.43 17.99
N TYR A 492 -9.38 -2.77 18.25
CA TYR A 492 -8.87 -4.13 18.04
C TYR A 492 -9.61 -5.16 18.89
N GLN A 493 -9.99 -4.80 20.12
CA GLN A 493 -10.81 -5.68 20.96
C GLN A 493 -12.26 -5.77 20.47
N LYS A 494 -12.83 -4.68 19.97
CA LYS A 494 -14.21 -4.60 19.45
C LYS A 494 -14.48 -5.64 18.36
N GLN A 495 -13.56 -5.86 17.43
CA GLN A 495 -13.71 -6.85 16.36
C GLN A 495 -13.93 -8.27 16.89
N TRP A 496 -13.23 -8.69 17.94
CA TRP A 496 -13.36 -10.03 18.53
C TRP A 496 -14.71 -10.22 19.21
N TYR A 497 -15.19 -9.18 19.90
CA TYR A 497 -16.52 -9.21 20.50
C TYR A 497 -17.64 -9.25 19.46
N THR A 498 -17.48 -8.56 18.34
CA THR A 498 -18.42 -8.62 17.20
C THR A 498 -18.50 -10.03 16.63
N LEU A 499 -17.36 -10.69 16.40
CA LEU A 499 -17.31 -12.08 15.95
C LEU A 499 -17.93 -13.04 16.98
N TRP A 500 -17.69 -12.80 18.27
CA TRP A 500 -18.28 -13.61 19.32
C TRP A 500 -19.81 -13.45 19.39
N ALA A 501 -20.32 -12.24 19.21
CA ALA A 501 -21.75 -11.97 19.14
C ALA A 501 -22.41 -12.72 17.97
N ILE A 502 -21.78 -12.71 16.79
CA ILE A 502 -22.26 -13.48 15.64
C ILE A 502 -22.29 -14.98 15.94
N CYS A 503 -21.21 -15.55 16.46
CA CYS A 503 -21.16 -16.97 16.81
C CYS A 503 -22.23 -17.36 17.82
N GLN A 504 -22.44 -16.56 18.86
CA GLN A 504 -23.48 -16.85 19.86
C GLN A 504 -24.88 -16.79 19.28
N TRP A 505 -25.13 -15.78 18.42
CA TRP A 505 -26.45 -15.66 17.79
C TRP A 505 -26.76 -16.85 16.88
N GLU A 506 -25.83 -17.24 16.03
CA GLU A 506 -26.01 -18.38 15.13
C GLU A 506 -26.16 -19.70 15.90
N GLN A 507 -25.53 -19.84 17.07
CA GLN A 507 -25.56 -21.05 17.88
C GLN A 507 -26.81 -21.13 18.78
N PHE A 508 -27.28 -20.02 19.33
CA PHE A 508 -28.29 -19.97 20.35
C PHE A 508 -29.52 -19.13 20.04
N GLY A 509 -29.49 -18.30 18.99
CA GLY A 509 -30.54 -17.33 18.68
C GLY A 509 -30.62 -16.15 19.65
N GLU A 510 -29.63 -15.97 20.52
CA GLU A 510 -29.57 -14.88 21.51
C GLU A 510 -28.14 -14.62 22.00
N PHE A 511 -27.88 -13.43 22.53
CA PHE A 511 -26.62 -13.11 23.20
C PHE A 511 -26.63 -13.63 24.63
N LYS A 512 -25.66 -14.48 24.98
CA LYS A 512 -25.54 -15.06 26.32
C LYS A 512 -24.88 -14.10 27.30
N ASN A 513 -25.13 -14.32 28.60
CA ASN A 513 -24.59 -13.48 29.66
C ASN A 513 -23.05 -13.44 29.71
N ASP A 514 -22.37 -14.49 29.29
CA ASP A 514 -20.90 -14.52 29.23
C ASP A 514 -20.33 -13.47 28.29
N LEU A 515 -20.91 -13.26 27.09
CA LEU A 515 -20.55 -12.17 26.20
C LEU A 515 -20.83 -10.81 26.85
N LEU A 516 -22.04 -10.61 27.38
CA LEU A 516 -22.45 -9.33 27.96
C LEU A 516 -21.62 -8.90 29.16
N ILE A 517 -21.13 -9.84 29.97
CA ILE A 517 -20.26 -9.55 31.11
C ILE A 517 -18.88 -9.09 30.67
N HIS A 518 -18.35 -9.63 29.58
CA HIS A 518 -17.03 -9.29 29.08
C HIS A 518 -17.00 -8.02 28.18
N THR A 519 -18.16 -7.59 27.68
CA THR A 519 -18.27 -6.35 26.90
C THR A 519 -18.47 -5.14 27.84
N SER A 520 -18.11 -3.95 27.35
CA SER A 520 -18.27 -2.69 28.09
C SER A 520 -18.68 -1.53 27.16
N GLY A 521 -19.09 -0.40 27.75
CA GLY A 521 -19.41 0.82 26.99
C GLY A 521 -20.53 0.66 25.98
N GLU A 522 -20.40 1.29 24.82
CA GLU A 522 -21.41 1.31 23.74
C GLU A 522 -21.71 -0.09 23.20
N LEU A 523 -20.70 -0.94 23.06
CA LEU A 523 -20.88 -2.30 22.56
C LEU A 523 -21.84 -3.11 23.45
N ARG A 524 -21.65 -3.08 24.77
CA ARG A 524 -22.53 -3.76 25.71
C ARG A 524 -23.95 -3.21 25.65
N SER A 525 -24.07 -1.89 25.71
CA SER A 525 -25.38 -1.23 25.66
C SER A 525 -26.13 -1.54 24.38
N GLY A 526 -25.42 -1.58 23.23
CA GLY A 526 -25.99 -1.93 21.92
C GLY A 526 -26.47 -3.39 21.87
N LEU A 527 -25.65 -4.35 22.31
CA LEU A 527 -26.05 -5.76 22.36
C LEU A 527 -27.25 -5.99 23.30
N GLU A 528 -27.27 -5.35 24.48
CA GLU A 528 -28.43 -5.40 25.43
C GLU A 528 -29.68 -4.75 24.77
N TYR A 529 -29.53 -3.69 24.01
CA TYR A 529 -30.63 -3.05 23.27
C TYR A 529 -31.21 -3.98 22.20
N ILE A 530 -30.38 -4.59 21.35
CA ILE A 530 -30.80 -5.58 20.35
C ILE A 530 -31.55 -6.74 21.01
N ALA A 531 -31.00 -7.31 22.11
CA ALA A 531 -31.61 -8.40 22.85
C ALA A 531 -32.96 -8.01 23.49
N ARG A 532 -33.16 -6.74 23.83
CA ARG A 532 -34.42 -6.22 24.35
C ARG A 532 -35.47 -6.12 23.24
N CYS A 533 -35.10 -5.54 22.07
CA CYS A 533 -35.98 -5.43 20.92
C CYS A 533 -36.45 -6.79 20.43
N GLN A 534 -35.57 -7.81 20.39
CA GLN A 534 -35.93 -9.17 20.03
C GLN A 534 -36.96 -9.77 20.97
N ARG A 535 -36.82 -9.58 22.31
CA ARG A 535 -37.75 -10.13 23.28
C ARG A 535 -39.15 -9.51 23.23
N GLN A 536 -39.26 -8.28 22.79
CA GLN A 536 -40.54 -7.58 22.68
C GLN A 536 -41.33 -7.93 21.42
N GLN A 537 -40.68 -8.57 20.41
CA GLN A 537 -41.26 -8.96 19.12
C GLN A 537 -41.97 -7.79 18.33
N GLU A 538 -41.76 -6.58 18.74
CA GLU A 538 -42.25 -5.38 18.06
C GLU A 538 -41.06 -4.69 17.40
N ALA A 539 -41.25 -4.23 16.15
CA ALA A 539 -40.33 -3.27 15.54
C ALA A 539 -40.14 -2.12 16.55
N CYS A 540 -38.91 -1.91 16.98
CA CYS A 540 -38.65 -0.85 17.96
C CYS A 540 -39.23 0.46 17.44
N PRO A 541 -40.04 1.19 18.24
CA PRO A 541 -40.44 2.52 17.83
C PRO A 541 -39.19 3.32 17.52
N ILE A 542 -39.16 3.93 16.31
CA ILE A 542 -38.04 4.69 15.81
C ILE A 542 -37.82 5.90 16.76
N GLU A 543 -37.08 5.71 17.83
CA GLU A 543 -36.43 6.80 18.53
C GLU A 543 -35.16 7.10 17.72
N ILE A 544 -35.27 8.03 16.77
CA ILE A 544 -34.25 8.46 15.81
C ILE A 544 -32.89 8.72 16.49
N GLU A 545 -32.87 9.15 17.75
CA GLU A 545 -31.66 9.39 18.54
C GLU A 545 -30.92 8.09 18.97
N VAL A 546 -31.64 7.01 19.20
CA VAL A 546 -31.04 5.74 19.71
C VAL A 546 -30.45 4.92 18.56
N ASP A 547 -31.06 4.96 17.37
CA ASP A 547 -30.55 4.27 16.20
C ASP A 547 -29.22 4.88 15.73
N HIS A 548 -29.02 6.17 15.87
CA HIS A 548 -27.74 6.82 15.55
C HIS A 548 -26.61 6.43 16.51
N LEU A 549 -26.92 6.16 17.79
CA LEU A 549 -25.92 5.76 18.79
C LEU A 549 -25.33 4.36 18.52
N TYR A 550 -26.13 3.45 17.94
CA TYR A 550 -25.71 2.07 17.67
C TYR A 550 -25.54 1.77 16.17
N ALA A 551 -25.62 2.78 15.32
CA ALA A 551 -25.51 2.64 13.86
C ALA A 551 -24.23 1.88 13.45
N SER A 552 -23.07 2.27 13.96
CA SER A 552 -21.80 1.59 13.67
C SER A 552 -21.81 0.10 14.08
N LEU A 553 -22.41 -0.22 15.24
CA LEU A 553 -22.49 -1.60 15.68
C LEU A 553 -23.43 -2.45 14.81
N LEU A 554 -24.59 -1.90 14.43
CA LEU A 554 -25.54 -2.60 13.54
C LEU A 554 -24.92 -2.85 12.17
N SER A 555 -24.28 -1.84 11.57
CA SER A 555 -23.54 -1.99 10.32
C SER A 555 -22.42 -3.03 10.41
N ASP A 556 -21.63 -2.99 11.48
CA ASP A 556 -20.55 -3.97 11.73
C ASP A 556 -21.11 -5.40 11.83
N LEU A 557 -22.17 -5.61 12.61
CA LEU A 557 -22.79 -6.93 12.79
C LEU A 557 -23.36 -7.45 11.47
N ILE A 558 -24.11 -6.63 10.72
CA ILE A 558 -24.68 -7.00 9.43
C ILE A 558 -23.55 -7.31 8.43
N GLY A 559 -22.60 -6.42 8.25
CA GLY A 559 -21.53 -6.58 7.30
C GLY A 559 -20.66 -7.82 7.60
N GLN A 560 -20.28 -8.04 8.85
CA GLN A 560 -19.49 -9.22 9.23
C GLN A 560 -20.29 -10.51 9.11
N SER A 561 -21.57 -10.54 9.49
CA SER A 561 -22.43 -11.72 9.36
C SER A 561 -22.55 -12.17 7.90
N VAL A 562 -22.72 -11.22 6.99
CA VAL A 562 -22.79 -11.51 5.54
C VAL A 562 -21.45 -12.05 5.04
N LYS A 563 -20.32 -11.43 5.39
CA LYS A 563 -18.97 -11.90 5.02
C LYS A 563 -18.67 -13.31 5.54
N LEU A 564 -19.21 -13.67 6.67
CA LEU A 564 -19.03 -14.98 7.31
C LEU A 564 -20.10 -16.01 6.90
N HIS A 565 -20.97 -15.68 5.98
CA HIS A 565 -22.10 -16.51 5.54
C HIS A 565 -23.05 -16.92 6.69
N GLN A 566 -23.12 -16.10 7.75
CA GLN A 566 -23.96 -16.33 8.94
C GLN A 566 -25.12 -15.32 8.92
N LEU A 567 -26.19 -15.65 8.20
CA LEU A 567 -27.23 -14.68 7.85
C LEU A 567 -28.37 -14.55 8.87
N THR A 568 -28.49 -15.48 9.84
CA THR A 568 -29.61 -15.49 10.82
C THR A 568 -29.67 -14.22 11.62
N LEU A 569 -28.51 -13.74 12.11
CA LEU A 569 -28.41 -12.48 12.83
C LEU A 569 -28.81 -11.29 11.95
N SER A 570 -28.28 -11.23 10.73
CA SER A 570 -28.57 -10.10 9.82
C SER A 570 -30.03 -10.03 9.45
N HIS A 571 -30.71 -11.14 9.14
CA HIS A 571 -32.15 -11.17 8.91
C HIS A 571 -32.92 -10.64 10.14
N THR A 572 -32.58 -11.11 11.35
CA THR A 572 -33.21 -10.62 12.56
C THR A 572 -33.00 -9.11 12.75
N LEU A 573 -31.78 -8.62 12.49
CA LEU A 573 -31.47 -7.20 12.64
C LEU A 573 -32.26 -6.33 11.66
N VAL A 574 -32.38 -6.73 10.38
CA VAL A 574 -33.15 -5.92 9.40
C VAL A 574 -34.66 -6.01 9.61
N ASP A 575 -35.16 -7.05 10.24
CA ASP A 575 -36.57 -7.13 10.64
C ASP A 575 -36.86 -6.21 11.85
N LEU A 576 -35.93 -6.12 12.80
CA LEU A 576 -36.02 -5.20 13.94
C LEU A 576 -35.71 -3.73 13.55
N PHE A 577 -34.79 -3.53 12.61
CA PHE A 577 -34.29 -2.23 12.16
C PHE A 577 -34.36 -2.12 10.64
N PRO A 578 -35.55 -1.90 10.04
CA PRO A 578 -35.75 -1.91 8.58
C PRO A 578 -34.91 -0.87 7.81
N ALA A 579 -34.43 0.19 8.48
CA ALA A 579 -33.55 1.20 7.88
C ALA A 579 -32.21 0.62 7.36
N TYR A 580 -31.76 -0.53 7.89
CA TYR A 580 -30.50 -1.19 7.49
C TYR A 580 -30.69 -2.24 6.39
N ARG A 581 -31.91 -2.43 5.87
CA ARG A 581 -32.21 -3.42 4.83
C ARG A 581 -31.45 -3.13 3.53
N SER A 582 -31.29 -1.86 3.13
CA SER A 582 -30.48 -1.46 1.97
C SER A 582 -29.01 -1.85 2.11
N GLU A 583 -28.42 -1.62 3.28
CA GLU A 583 -27.05 -1.99 3.59
C GLU A 583 -26.86 -3.52 3.55
N PHE A 584 -27.79 -4.27 4.14
CA PHE A 584 -27.79 -5.73 4.10
C PHE A 584 -27.86 -6.29 2.69
N ALA A 585 -28.83 -5.81 1.90
CA ALA A 585 -29.00 -6.22 0.49
C ALA A 585 -27.75 -5.93 -0.34
N THR A 586 -27.14 -4.74 -0.13
CA THR A 586 -25.90 -4.35 -0.78
C THR A 586 -24.72 -5.22 -0.36
N ALA A 587 -24.61 -5.57 0.91
CA ALA A 587 -23.58 -6.47 1.42
C ALA A 587 -23.72 -7.86 0.81
N LEU A 588 -24.93 -8.43 0.75
CA LEU A 588 -25.21 -9.70 0.09
C LEU A 588 -24.79 -9.70 -1.38
N TYR A 589 -25.11 -8.62 -2.11
CA TYR A 589 -24.71 -8.47 -3.51
C TYR A 589 -23.19 -8.46 -3.68
N LYS A 590 -22.48 -7.66 -2.87
CA LYS A 590 -21.02 -7.54 -2.90
C LYS A 590 -20.29 -8.85 -2.57
N GLU A 591 -20.87 -9.68 -1.70
CA GLU A 591 -20.33 -10.98 -1.35
C GLU A 591 -20.78 -12.12 -2.34
N GLY A 592 -21.43 -11.74 -3.44
CA GLY A 592 -21.83 -12.69 -4.49
C GLY A 592 -23.10 -13.50 -4.18
N ASN A 593 -23.84 -13.15 -3.14
CA ASN A 593 -25.11 -13.80 -2.78
C ASN A 593 -26.28 -13.15 -3.53
N TRP A 594 -26.18 -13.17 -4.86
CA TRP A 594 -27.04 -12.39 -5.77
C TRP A 594 -28.52 -12.74 -5.68
N GLN A 595 -28.85 -14.01 -5.41
CA GLN A 595 -30.25 -14.41 -5.25
C GLN A 595 -30.87 -13.78 -4.02
N ALA A 596 -30.23 -13.92 -2.86
CA ALA A 596 -30.71 -13.32 -1.62
C ALA A 596 -30.72 -11.77 -1.71
N ALA A 597 -29.71 -11.17 -2.31
CA ALA A 597 -29.69 -9.72 -2.58
C ALA A 597 -30.89 -9.29 -3.43
N GLY A 598 -31.19 -10.04 -4.49
CA GLY A 598 -32.34 -9.75 -5.37
C GLY A 598 -33.68 -9.83 -4.64
N GLU A 599 -33.86 -10.78 -3.74
CA GLU A 599 -35.05 -10.89 -2.89
C GLU A 599 -35.24 -9.65 -2.01
N GLU A 600 -34.15 -9.19 -1.36
CA GLU A 600 -34.17 -7.96 -0.54
C GLU A 600 -34.36 -6.69 -1.37
N PHE A 601 -33.75 -6.61 -2.59
CA PHE A 601 -33.95 -5.48 -3.49
C PHE A 601 -35.43 -5.35 -3.94
N ILE A 602 -36.11 -6.47 -4.19
CA ILE A 602 -37.55 -6.47 -4.52
C ILE A 602 -38.37 -5.89 -3.37
N VAL A 603 -38.04 -6.22 -2.12
CA VAL A 603 -38.72 -5.66 -0.95
C VAL A 603 -38.52 -4.14 -0.89
N LEU A 604 -37.26 -3.67 -1.04
CA LEU A 604 -36.94 -2.25 -0.99
C LEU A 604 -37.63 -1.43 -2.09
N VAL A 605 -37.72 -1.98 -3.31
CA VAL A 605 -38.43 -1.33 -4.43
C VAL A 605 -39.93 -1.29 -4.18
N ARG A 606 -40.52 -2.41 -3.73
CA ARG A 606 -41.94 -2.49 -3.39
C ARG A 606 -42.34 -1.47 -2.30
N ASP A 607 -41.49 -1.37 -1.27
CA ASP A 607 -41.75 -0.48 -0.12
C ASP A 607 -41.30 0.96 -0.39
N LYS A 608 -40.76 1.26 -1.58
CA LYS A 608 -40.25 2.58 -2.03
C LYS A 608 -39.13 3.15 -1.15
N THR A 609 -38.32 2.29 -0.61
CA THR A 609 -37.16 2.63 0.26
C THR A 609 -35.82 2.35 -0.43
N ALA A 610 -35.82 1.94 -1.71
CA ALA A 610 -34.61 1.71 -2.48
C ALA A 610 -33.85 3.02 -2.70
N ASP A 611 -32.57 3.06 -2.30
CA ASP A 611 -31.65 4.16 -2.57
C ASP A 611 -30.95 4.01 -3.95
N ALA A 612 -30.16 5.01 -4.33
CA ALA A 612 -29.47 5.04 -5.62
C ALA A 612 -28.52 3.82 -5.82
N SER A 613 -27.87 3.34 -4.75
CA SER A 613 -26.99 2.17 -4.80
C SER A 613 -27.78 0.89 -5.09
N VAL A 614 -28.93 0.70 -4.44
CA VAL A 614 -29.83 -0.45 -4.69
C VAL A 614 -30.32 -0.44 -6.14
N LEU A 615 -30.79 0.71 -6.64
CA LEU A 615 -31.24 0.86 -8.02
C LEU A 615 -30.12 0.56 -9.02
N PHE A 616 -28.91 1.01 -8.70
CA PHE A 616 -27.72 0.70 -9.50
C PHE A 616 -27.45 -0.81 -9.55
N TYR A 617 -27.44 -1.54 -8.43
CA TYR A 617 -27.18 -2.98 -8.41
C TYR A 617 -28.29 -3.79 -9.11
N ILE A 618 -29.53 -3.36 -9.04
CA ILE A 618 -30.62 -3.94 -9.84
C ILE A 618 -30.33 -3.74 -11.34
N GLY A 619 -29.95 -2.55 -11.76
CA GLY A 619 -29.55 -2.25 -13.13
C GLY A 619 -28.41 -3.14 -13.60
N GLU A 620 -27.39 -3.37 -12.76
CA GLU A 620 -26.24 -4.23 -13.03
C GLU A 620 -26.69 -5.70 -13.22
N MET A 621 -27.52 -6.23 -12.33
CA MET A 621 -28.07 -7.59 -12.44
C MET A 621 -28.87 -7.82 -13.73
N ILE A 622 -29.64 -6.82 -14.16
CA ILE A 622 -30.44 -6.86 -15.38
C ILE A 622 -29.56 -6.71 -16.62
N PHE A 623 -28.54 -5.85 -16.55
CA PHE A 623 -27.53 -5.70 -17.60
C PHE A 623 -26.79 -7.01 -17.87
N ASP A 624 -26.38 -7.75 -16.84
CA ASP A 624 -25.67 -9.04 -16.97
C ASP A 624 -26.54 -10.13 -17.63
N LYS A 625 -27.86 -10.00 -17.53
CA LYS A 625 -28.79 -10.87 -18.23
C LYS A 625 -29.04 -10.45 -19.69
N GLY A 626 -28.42 -9.37 -20.16
CA GLY A 626 -28.57 -8.87 -21.53
C GLY A 626 -29.79 -7.96 -21.75
N HIS A 627 -30.56 -7.60 -20.72
CA HIS A 627 -31.74 -6.75 -20.83
C HIS A 627 -31.38 -5.26 -20.76
N TYR A 628 -30.59 -4.79 -21.74
CA TYR A 628 -29.97 -3.45 -21.70
C TYR A 628 -30.95 -2.28 -21.68
N SER A 629 -32.16 -2.42 -22.28
CA SER A 629 -33.19 -1.38 -22.25
C SER A 629 -33.74 -1.19 -20.84
N GLU A 630 -34.10 -2.29 -20.20
CA GLU A 630 -34.61 -2.31 -18.84
C GLU A 630 -33.55 -1.84 -17.82
N ALA A 631 -32.29 -2.34 -17.97
CA ALA A 631 -31.18 -1.90 -17.15
C ALA A 631 -30.94 -0.39 -17.24
N SER A 632 -31.09 0.22 -18.43
CA SER A 632 -30.94 1.66 -18.60
C SER A 632 -31.95 2.47 -17.80
N GLU A 633 -33.18 1.97 -17.62
CA GLU A 633 -34.22 2.64 -16.81
C GLU A 633 -33.83 2.64 -15.32
N TRP A 634 -33.26 1.55 -14.82
CA TRP A 634 -32.79 1.47 -13.43
C TRP A 634 -31.60 2.39 -13.16
N PHE A 635 -30.62 2.44 -14.07
CA PHE A 635 -29.50 3.37 -13.96
C PHE A 635 -29.94 4.84 -14.03
N GLN A 636 -30.97 5.17 -14.85
CA GLN A 636 -31.55 6.50 -14.88
C GLN A 636 -32.23 6.85 -13.56
N GLN A 637 -33.01 5.95 -12.97
CA GLN A 637 -33.63 6.16 -11.67
C GLN A 637 -32.60 6.36 -10.56
N ALA A 638 -31.48 5.62 -10.60
CA ALA A 638 -30.37 5.84 -9.66
C ALA A 638 -29.78 7.25 -9.81
N LEU A 639 -29.59 7.73 -11.05
CA LEU A 639 -29.08 9.07 -11.34
C LEU A 639 -30.10 10.19 -11.03
N GLU A 640 -31.39 9.90 -11.05
CA GLU A 640 -32.42 10.85 -10.61
C GLU A 640 -32.35 11.09 -9.11
N GLN A 641 -32.01 10.07 -8.31
CA GLN A 641 -31.79 10.19 -6.88
C GLN A 641 -30.42 10.81 -6.54
N GLU A 642 -29.36 10.34 -7.21
CA GLU A 642 -27.98 10.78 -7.00
C GLU A 642 -27.31 11.10 -8.35
N PRO A 643 -27.36 12.37 -8.82
CA PRO A 643 -26.82 12.76 -10.12
C PRO A 643 -25.32 12.53 -10.29
N GLU A 644 -24.56 12.50 -9.19
CA GLU A 644 -23.10 12.28 -9.19
C GLU A 644 -22.69 10.80 -9.04
N HIS A 645 -23.64 9.86 -9.08
CA HIS A 645 -23.35 8.43 -8.98
C HIS A 645 -22.59 7.93 -10.22
N GLU A 646 -21.25 7.94 -10.16
CA GLU A 646 -20.35 7.65 -11.29
C GLU A 646 -20.61 6.27 -11.91
N SER A 647 -20.78 5.23 -11.08
CA SER A 647 -21.00 3.86 -11.57
C SER A 647 -22.33 3.74 -12.34
N ALA A 648 -23.41 4.40 -11.90
CA ALA A 648 -24.68 4.40 -12.61
C ALA A 648 -24.57 5.13 -13.96
N ARG A 649 -23.81 6.22 -14.03
CA ARG A 649 -23.53 6.96 -15.27
C ARG A 649 -22.75 6.09 -16.28
N ILE A 650 -21.77 5.33 -15.79
CA ILE A 650 -21.02 4.37 -16.62
C ILE A 650 -21.96 3.24 -17.09
N GLY A 651 -22.74 2.65 -16.18
CA GLY A 651 -23.72 1.58 -16.50
C GLY A 651 -24.70 2.00 -17.57
N LEU A 652 -25.28 3.21 -17.45
CA LEU A 652 -26.17 3.77 -18.46
C LEU A 652 -25.48 3.93 -19.82
N SER A 653 -24.25 4.42 -19.85
CA SER A 653 -23.46 4.55 -21.07
C SER A 653 -23.20 3.18 -21.73
N LEU A 654 -22.91 2.16 -20.94
CA LEU A 654 -22.73 0.79 -21.41
C LEU A 654 -24.02 0.22 -21.99
N CYS A 655 -25.18 0.48 -21.37
CA CYS A 655 -26.50 0.09 -21.92
C CYS A 655 -26.69 0.65 -23.31
N TYR A 656 -26.45 1.94 -23.50
CA TYR A 656 -26.58 2.58 -24.82
C TYR A 656 -25.62 2.00 -25.86
N LEU A 657 -24.39 1.69 -25.49
CA LEU A 657 -23.42 1.06 -26.38
C LEU A 657 -23.87 -0.36 -26.80
N GLN A 658 -24.41 -1.15 -25.88
CA GLN A 658 -24.92 -2.49 -26.19
C GLN A 658 -26.21 -2.42 -27.04
N GLN A 659 -27.12 -1.51 -26.76
CA GLN A 659 -28.30 -1.27 -27.59
C GLN A 659 -27.93 -0.82 -29.01
N ALA A 660 -26.96 0.11 -29.15
CA ALA A 660 -26.45 0.51 -30.45
C ALA A 660 -25.81 -0.64 -31.21
N LYS A 661 -25.05 -1.50 -30.55
CA LYS A 661 -24.47 -2.72 -31.14
C LYS A 661 -25.54 -3.65 -31.68
N LEU A 662 -26.55 -3.97 -30.85
CA LEU A 662 -27.66 -4.83 -31.27
C LEU A 662 -28.43 -4.26 -32.47
N SER A 663 -28.67 -2.94 -32.47
CA SER A 663 -29.32 -2.25 -33.60
C SER A 663 -28.47 -2.30 -34.88
N MET A 664 -27.14 -2.17 -34.76
CA MET A 664 -26.22 -2.32 -35.89
C MET A 664 -26.18 -3.76 -36.41
N GLU A 665 -26.21 -4.75 -35.54
CA GLU A 665 -26.28 -6.19 -35.92
C GLU A 665 -27.59 -6.51 -36.66
N ASP A 666 -28.71 -6.03 -36.15
CA ASP A 666 -30.03 -6.20 -36.77
C ASP A 666 -30.08 -5.50 -38.16
N ALA A 667 -29.58 -4.28 -38.27
CA ALA A 667 -29.47 -3.58 -39.53
C ALA A 667 -28.63 -4.35 -40.57
N LEU A 668 -27.52 -4.97 -40.15
CA LEU A 668 -26.70 -5.79 -41.05
C LEU A 668 -27.39 -7.09 -41.47
N GLN A 669 -28.15 -7.72 -40.58
CA GLN A 669 -28.92 -8.95 -40.86
C GLN A 669 -30.08 -8.69 -41.80
N SER A 670 -30.69 -7.50 -41.73
CA SER A 670 -31.80 -7.11 -42.59
C SER A 670 -31.40 -6.81 -44.06
N LEU A 671 -30.10 -6.69 -44.34
CA LEU A 671 -29.57 -6.43 -45.68
C LEU A 671 -29.52 -7.72 -46.51
N ASN A 672 -30.53 -7.93 -47.36
CA ASN A 672 -30.61 -9.12 -48.23
C ASN A 672 -29.52 -9.15 -49.31
N ASP A 673 -29.04 -8.02 -49.80
CA ASP A 673 -28.00 -7.91 -50.85
C ASP A 673 -27.21 -6.60 -50.69
N PRO A 674 -26.09 -6.61 -49.96
CA PRO A 674 -25.34 -5.38 -49.72
C PRO A 674 -24.67 -4.86 -51.01
N PRO A 675 -24.78 -3.58 -51.34
CA PRO A 675 -24.20 -3.00 -52.51
C PRO A 675 -22.66 -3.18 -52.54
N VAL A 676 -22.10 -3.51 -53.69
CA VAL A 676 -20.68 -3.82 -53.84
C VAL A 676 -19.84 -2.54 -53.86
N HIS A 677 -20.42 -1.42 -54.23
CA HIS A 677 -19.75 -0.11 -54.29
C HIS A 677 -20.68 1.06 -53.88
N GLY A 678 -20.09 2.13 -53.39
CA GLY A 678 -20.79 3.40 -53.05
C GLY A 678 -20.74 3.76 -51.55
N PRO A 679 -21.32 4.92 -51.18
CA PRO A 679 -21.29 5.45 -49.81
C PRO A 679 -21.89 4.46 -48.78
N LEU A 680 -22.96 3.78 -49.13
CA LEU A 680 -23.59 2.79 -48.25
C LEU A 680 -22.66 1.62 -47.89
N GLN A 681 -21.72 1.25 -48.77
CA GLN A 681 -20.74 0.21 -48.47
C GLN A 681 -19.70 0.69 -47.47
N GLU A 682 -19.34 1.98 -47.49
CA GLU A 682 -18.43 2.56 -46.47
C GLU A 682 -19.10 2.57 -45.09
N ASP A 683 -20.40 2.92 -45.03
CA ASP A 683 -21.18 2.84 -43.80
C ASP A 683 -21.29 1.40 -43.27
N ILE A 684 -21.56 0.42 -44.12
CA ILE A 684 -21.58 -0.99 -43.76
C ILE A 684 -20.21 -1.46 -43.22
N ARG A 685 -19.09 -1.03 -43.83
CA ARG A 685 -17.74 -1.33 -43.33
C ARG A 685 -17.49 -0.68 -41.98
N ALA A 686 -17.89 0.58 -41.78
CA ALA A 686 -17.76 1.28 -40.52
C ALA A 686 -18.56 0.57 -39.40
N ILE A 687 -19.81 0.16 -39.69
CA ILE A 687 -20.66 -0.59 -38.76
C ILE A 687 -20.00 -1.92 -38.38
N ARG A 688 -19.53 -2.71 -39.38
CA ARG A 688 -18.83 -4.00 -39.12
C ARG A 688 -17.59 -3.82 -38.28
N LYS A 689 -16.81 -2.75 -38.55
CA LYS A 689 -15.62 -2.41 -37.73
C LYS A 689 -16.00 -2.05 -36.30
N SER A 690 -17.07 -1.28 -36.12
CA SER A 690 -17.57 -0.88 -34.80
C SER A 690 -18.05 -2.10 -33.99
N ILE A 691 -18.83 -3.00 -34.61
CA ILE A 691 -19.27 -4.26 -33.99
C ILE A 691 -18.07 -5.13 -33.60
N PHE A 692 -17.06 -5.24 -34.49
CA PHE A 692 -15.86 -6.01 -34.22
C PHE A 692 -15.09 -5.46 -33.02
N LEU A 693 -14.96 -4.13 -32.89
CA LEU A 693 -14.31 -3.48 -31.75
C LEU A 693 -15.11 -3.69 -30.46
N LEU A 694 -16.43 -3.52 -30.50
CA LEU A 694 -17.32 -3.73 -29.36
C LEU A 694 -17.29 -5.19 -28.87
N ASN A 695 -17.22 -6.17 -29.77
CA ASN A 695 -17.14 -7.59 -29.41
C ASN A 695 -15.80 -7.98 -28.76
N ARG A 696 -14.73 -7.24 -29.03
CA ARG A 696 -13.40 -7.44 -28.42
C ARG A 696 -13.23 -6.77 -27.06
N THR A 697 -14.17 -5.91 -26.69
CA THR A 697 -14.12 -5.25 -25.39
C THR A 697 -14.78 -6.17 -24.35
N PRO A 698 -14.05 -6.66 -23.33
CA PRO A 698 -14.61 -7.57 -22.33
C PRO A 698 -15.46 -6.77 -21.31
N TRP A 699 -16.67 -6.41 -21.71
CA TRP A 699 -17.58 -5.57 -20.90
C TRP A 699 -17.93 -6.21 -19.55
N HIS A 700 -18.06 -7.54 -19.51
CA HIS A 700 -18.41 -8.31 -18.31
C HIS A 700 -17.27 -8.39 -17.28
N THR A 701 -16.01 -8.26 -17.70
CA THR A 701 -14.86 -8.30 -16.79
C THR A 701 -14.59 -6.95 -16.12
N LYS A 702 -15.14 -5.84 -16.61
CA LYS A 702 -14.92 -4.50 -16.00
C LYS A 702 -15.64 -4.31 -14.68
N TRP A 703 -16.85 -4.86 -14.51
CA TRP A 703 -17.58 -4.75 -13.25
C TRP A 703 -16.95 -5.59 -12.14
N SER A 704 -16.55 -6.82 -12.45
CA SER A 704 -15.78 -7.67 -11.52
C SER A 704 -14.40 -7.05 -11.18
N PHE A 705 -13.82 -6.27 -12.08
CA PHE A 705 -12.54 -5.61 -11.88
C PHE A 705 -12.66 -4.39 -10.93
N LEU A 706 -13.69 -3.57 -11.07
CA LEU A 706 -13.97 -2.47 -10.14
C LEU A 706 -14.30 -2.99 -8.73
N GLN A 707 -14.93 -4.16 -8.63
CA GLN A 707 -15.14 -4.84 -7.34
C GLN A 707 -13.84 -5.42 -6.75
N SER A 708 -12.88 -5.87 -7.58
CA SER A 708 -11.60 -6.40 -7.11
C SER A 708 -10.63 -5.28 -6.67
N GLU A 709 -10.69 -4.09 -7.26
CA GLU A 709 -9.94 -2.93 -6.77
C GLU A 709 -10.47 -2.41 -5.42
N GLY A 710 -11.76 -2.55 -5.15
CA GLY A 710 -12.36 -2.29 -3.83
C GLY A 710 -12.02 -3.34 -2.77
N ARG A 711 -11.66 -4.57 -3.19
CA ARG A 711 -11.26 -5.66 -2.26
C ARG A 711 -9.78 -5.62 -1.86
N SER A 712 -8.92 -4.95 -2.61
CA SER A 712 -7.50 -4.77 -2.25
C SER A 712 -7.25 -3.57 -1.33
N SER A 713 -8.28 -2.85 -0.94
CA SER A 713 -8.23 -1.70 -0.03
C SER A 713 -9.01 -1.90 1.29
N LEU A 714 -9.31 -3.16 1.66
CA LEU A 714 -9.90 -3.49 2.96
C LEU A 714 -8.97 -4.39 3.77
#